data_19182bb3159e69c81900d1453aedb4b5
#
_entry.id   19182bb3159e69c81900d1453aedb4b5
#
_cell.length_a   1.000
_cell.length_b   1.000
_cell.length_c   1.000
_cell.angle_alpha   90.00
_cell.angle_beta   90.00
_cell.angle_gamma   90.00
#
_symmetry.space_group_name_H-M   'P 1'
#
loop_
_entity.id
_entity.type
_entity.pdbx_description
1 polymer ?
#
loop_
_entity_poly.entity_id
_entity_poly.type
_entity_poly.pdbx_seq_one_letter_code
_entity_poly.pdbx_strand_id
1 'polypeptide(L)'
;MKYFLTILAMILLLHPALAERPAPEDVSFFEQKVRPLLVEHCHSCHSMDAKKAKGGLYLDSKESILKGGDTGTAVVPGKPEQSLIIQAILYRKNETLLMPPKGKLSERDIATLTEWVKRGAFYPTSNKQAEKKRGINIEQGKKFWSFQPLSNKAPEKSSQGSWAKKRIDSFLVAEMEKHGLKPSVPAKPQVFIRRAYFDLIGLPPSPQDIAAFENPTDQDFEKLIDKLLASQQYGERWARFWLDLVRYCDIMESWAETKGQPYLYRDWVVRALNDDVPFDRFAKLQLAADLMEAPIQDRPALGFLGLSPSYWKELQLPPSIIKTIVADELEEKVHTLTSTFLGLNAACARCHDHKNDPITIQDYYGLAGVFASTRAADVSILEEQITKNVLQARQKVTALEADLKKLQAQKEKRDTTKIEEKQKQIAQIKKDTPYFESPFAVGVQDASLYVVADGDHKTKLDYKPNQAQDLAIHIRGNPNNTGPQAPRKFMEVLSNPTSKPFTKGSGRLELAESLFKDSKPLVARVIVNRVWKQHFDRGIVETPSDFGLMGEKPSHPELLDDLAARFIANGWSMKWLHKEIMLSAAYRQQSGSASGNDPENRFLARMPRKRLDVEAWRDSMLAVAGNLDSTVGGPPLDLGLATNHRRTIYGTVKRRELNDLLRLHDFPDPITHSPNRIPTTTPLQQLYTLNSPFVHSQADALVKRLKAAYPSDERTQITEAYALLFGRKPTAEQLKLGMEFLQTAGNTWQQYAQALLASNEFLFID
;
A
#
# COMPACT_ATOMS: atom_id res chain seq x y z
N MET A 1 53.08 -10.53 56.09
CA MET A 1 52.97 -9.25 55.36
C MET A 1 53.78 -9.21 54.03
N LYS A 2 54.63 -10.15 53.73
CA LYS A 2 55.40 -10.22 52.43
C LYS A 2 54.71 -10.97 51.31
N TYR A 3 53.70 -11.79 51.58
CA TYR A 3 52.95 -12.55 50.55
C TYR A 3 51.70 -11.87 50.04
N PHE A 4 51.23 -10.76 50.68
CA PHE A 4 50.05 -10.00 50.25
C PHE A 4 50.37 -8.94 49.18
N LEU A 5 51.63 -8.50 49.09
CA LEU A 5 52.06 -7.49 48.10
C LEU A 5 52.42 -8.13 46.75
N THR A 6 52.75 -9.45 46.70
CA THR A 6 53.09 -10.15 45.46
C THR A 6 51.86 -10.62 44.66
N ILE A 7 50.72 -10.84 45.33
CA ILE A 7 49.44 -11.17 44.70
C ILE A 7 48.75 -9.94 44.11
N LEU A 8 48.93 -8.77 44.73
CA LEU A 8 48.36 -7.50 44.24
C LEU A 8 49.12 -6.97 42.99
N ALA A 9 50.40 -7.29 42.82
CA ALA A 9 51.21 -6.94 41.65
C ALA A 9 50.95 -7.86 40.43
N MET A 10 50.44 -9.08 40.65
CA MET A 10 50.15 -10.06 39.60
C MET A 10 48.72 -9.92 39.05
N ILE A 11 47.81 -9.22 39.77
CA ILE A 11 46.44 -8.94 39.31
C ILE A 11 46.38 -7.67 38.42
N LEU A 12 47.43 -6.84 38.43
CA LEU A 12 47.52 -5.63 37.61
C LEU A 12 48.08 -5.81 36.20
N LEU A 13 48.47 -7.06 35.82
CA LEU A 13 49.05 -7.35 34.50
C LEU A 13 48.17 -8.23 33.56
N LEU A 14 46.95 -8.51 33.95
CA LEU A 14 45.97 -9.23 33.13
C LEU A 14 44.68 -8.42 32.92
N HIS A 15 44.82 -7.17 32.44
CA HIS A 15 43.71 -6.55 31.73
C HIS A 15 43.84 -6.95 30.24
N PRO A 16 42.90 -7.76 29.71
CA PRO A 16 42.73 -7.81 28.26
C PRO A 16 42.33 -6.39 27.84
N ALA A 17 43.04 -5.81 26.89
CA ALA A 17 42.67 -4.57 26.26
C ALA A 17 41.21 -4.69 25.82
N LEU A 18 40.28 -4.11 26.59
CA LEU A 18 38.93 -3.90 26.17
C LEU A 18 39.03 -3.03 24.92
N ALA A 19 38.83 -3.62 23.76
CA ALA A 19 38.66 -2.88 22.51
C ALA A 19 37.55 -1.83 22.78
N GLU A 20 37.93 -0.58 22.85
CA GLU A 20 36.98 0.53 23.00
C GLU A 20 35.88 0.37 21.97
N ARG A 21 34.64 0.24 22.43
CA ARG A 21 33.50 0.27 21.53
C ARG A 21 33.49 1.64 20.85
N PRO A 22 33.43 1.69 19.52
CA PRO A 22 33.38 2.96 18.82
C PRO A 22 32.24 3.81 19.31
N ALA A 23 32.45 5.12 19.44
CA ALA A 23 31.39 6.03 19.82
C ALA A 23 30.24 5.96 18.83
N PRO A 24 28.97 5.91 19.26
CA PRO A 24 27.82 5.84 18.36
C PRO A 24 27.82 6.95 17.29
N GLU A 25 28.37 8.10 17.63
CA GLU A 25 28.52 9.26 16.74
C GLU A 25 29.48 9.00 15.57
N ASP A 26 30.59 8.29 15.81
CA ASP A 26 31.57 7.97 14.75
C ASP A 26 31.03 6.89 13.80
N VAL A 27 30.22 5.98 14.31
CA VAL A 27 29.52 4.99 13.49
C VAL A 27 28.51 5.71 12.57
N SER A 28 27.69 6.58 13.13
CA SER A 28 26.69 7.36 12.38
C SER A 28 27.35 8.29 11.36
N PHE A 29 28.45 8.97 11.75
CA PHE A 29 29.19 9.84 10.85
C PHE A 29 29.79 9.07 9.68
N PHE A 30 30.38 7.92 9.95
CA PHE A 30 30.93 7.06 8.88
C PHE A 30 29.83 6.59 7.92
N GLU A 31 28.76 5.99 8.43
CA GLU A 31 27.71 5.38 7.59
C GLU A 31 26.94 6.42 6.77
N GLN A 32 26.64 7.59 7.36
CA GLN A 32 25.81 8.62 6.71
C GLN A 32 26.60 9.59 5.81
N LYS A 33 27.89 9.81 6.12
CA LYS A 33 28.67 10.85 5.44
C LYS A 33 29.86 10.30 4.67
N VAL A 34 30.65 9.39 5.26
CA VAL A 34 31.92 8.94 4.69
C VAL A 34 31.73 7.78 3.71
N ARG A 35 31.00 6.73 4.11
CA ARG A 35 30.77 5.55 3.25
C ARG A 35 30.18 5.91 1.89
N PRO A 36 29.13 6.76 1.78
CA PRO A 36 28.60 7.17 0.47
C PRO A 36 29.69 7.77 -0.44
N LEU A 37 30.53 8.66 0.08
CA LEU A 37 31.60 9.28 -0.69
C LEU A 37 32.65 8.27 -1.17
N LEU A 38 33.06 7.32 -0.30
CA LEU A 38 33.98 6.25 -0.68
C LEU A 38 33.40 5.37 -1.78
N VAL A 39 32.11 5.00 -1.67
CA VAL A 39 31.43 4.16 -2.66
C VAL A 39 31.32 4.89 -4.00
N GLU A 40 30.87 6.15 -4.00
CA GLU A 40 30.62 6.91 -5.20
C GLU A 40 31.91 7.26 -5.98
N HIS A 41 32.95 7.67 -5.26
CA HIS A 41 34.14 8.27 -5.89
C HIS A 41 35.37 7.37 -5.90
N CYS A 42 35.47 6.35 -5.02
CA CYS A 42 36.68 5.59 -4.82
C CYS A 42 36.57 4.09 -5.13
N HIS A 43 35.45 3.43 -4.72
CA HIS A 43 35.33 1.97 -4.76
C HIS A 43 35.32 1.38 -6.18
N SER A 44 34.95 2.16 -7.21
CA SER A 44 34.99 1.69 -8.60
C SER A 44 36.41 1.26 -9.05
N CYS A 45 37.45 1.80 -8.40
CA CYS A 45 38.86 1.49 -8.67
C CYS A 45 39.61 0.90 -7.47
N HIS A 46 39.12 1.10 -6.23
CA HIS A 46 39.81 0.79 -4.98
C HIS A 46 38.94 -0.08 -4.05
N SER A 47 38.31 -1.14 -4.59
CA SER A 47 37.58 -2.12 -3.80
C SER A 47 37.90 -3.53 -4.25
N MET A 48 37.61 -4.54 -3.43
CA MET A 48 37.74 -5.95 -3.79
C MET A 48 36.88 -6.35 -4.98
N ASP A 49 35.79 -5.58 -5.26
CA ASP A 49 34.91 -5.79 -6.40
C ASP A 49 35.45 -5.18 -7.70
N ALA A 50 36.47 -4.34 -7.65
CA ALA A 50 37.15 -3.84 -8.85
C ALA A 50 37.91 -4.98 -9.52
N LYS A 51 37.81 -5.12 -10.86
CA LYS A 51 38.49 -6.18 -11.63
C LYS A 51 40.00 -6.24 -11.35
N LYS A 52 40.60 -5.11 -11.04
CA LYS A 52 42.00 -4.96 -10.58
C LYS A 52 42.12 -3.67 -9.79
N ALA A 53 42.49 -3.76 -8.51
CA ALA A 53 42.69 -2.57 -7.68
C ALA A 53 43.86 -1.76 -8.22
N LYS A 54 43.66 -0.51 -8.53
CA LYS A 54 44.71 0.40 -9.03
C LYS A 54 45.65 0.78 -7.88
N GLY A 55 46.95 0.71 -8.12
CA GLY A 55 47.97 1.02 -7.11
C GLY A 55 47.98 0.09 -5.89
N GLY A 56 47.44 -1.14 -6.03
CA GLY A 56 47.37 -2.09 -4.92
C GLY A 56 46.52 -1.65 -3.71
N LEU A 57 45.83 -0.51 -3.84
CA LEU A 57 45.07 0.10 -2.74
C LEU A 57 43.61 -0.38 -2.74
N TYR A 58 43.13 -0.80 -1.55
CA TYR A 58 41.73 -1.14 -1.28
C TYR A 58 41.18 -0.21 -0.17
N LEU A 59 40.02 0.39 -0.40
CA LEU A 59 39.37 1.34 0.51
C LEU A 59 38.03 0.82 1.05
N ASP A 60 37.78 -0.47 0.96
CA ASP A 60 36.56 -1.17 1.31
C ASP A 60 36.61 -1.96 2.61
N SER A 61 37.75 -1.92 3.33
CA SER A 61 37.89 -2.52 4.67
C SER A 61 38.89 -1.75 5.53
N LYS A 62 38.71 -1.82 6.87
CA LYS A 62 39.60 -1.19 7.86
C LYS A 62 41.06 -1.66 7.68
N GLU A 63 41.22 -2.96 7.55
CA GLU A 63 42.52 -3.59 7.42
C GLU A 63 43.25 -3.14 6.16
N SER A 64 42.53 -3.09 5.05
CA SER A 64 43.08 -2.69 3.75
C SER A 64 43.42 -1.18 3.68
N ILE A 65 42.60 -0.32 4.27
CA ILE A 65 42.84 1.13 4.35
C ILE A 65 44.10 1.42 5.16
N LEU A 66 44.28 0.72 6.30
CA LEU A 66 45.46 0.90 7.15
C LEU A 66 46.71 0.28 6.54
N LYS A 67 46.54 -0.80 5.76
CA LYS A 67 47.67 -1.41 5.02
C LYS A 67 48.21 -0.47 3.96
N GLY A 68 47.35 0.32 3.30
CA GLY A 68 47.72 1.20 2.18
C GLY A 68 47.90 0.47 0.86
N GLY A 69 48.52 1.15 -0.11
CA GLY A 69 48.81 0.64 -1.45
C GLY A 69 50.30 0.69 -1.81
N ASP A 70 50.60 0.53 -3.11
CA ASP A 70 51.98 0.52 -3.64
C ASP A 70 52.76 1.80 -3.32
N THR A 71 52.06 2.95 -3.11
CA THR A 71 52.65 4.29 -2.85
C THR A 71 52.86 4.55 -1.35
N GLY A 72 52.30 3.72 -0.47
CA GLY A 72 52.40 3.88 0.99
C GLY A 72 51.06 3.88 1.72
N THR A 73 51.06 4.37 2.96
CA THR A 73 49.89 4.37 3.86
C THR A 73 48.81 5.33 3.37
N ALA A 74 47.67 4.80 3.03
CA ALA A 74 46.54 5.60 2.49
C ALA A 74 45.91 6.51 3.54
N VAL A 75 45.74 6.00 4.78
CA VAL A 75 45.13 6.72 5.90
C VAL A 75 45.94 6.54 7.16
N VAL A 76 46.37 7.63 7.76
CA VAL A 76 46.98 7.69 9.08
C VAL A 76 45.97 8.24 10.07
N PRO A 77 45.36 7.40 10.94
CA PRO A 77 44.33 7.85 11.87
C PRO A 77 44.76 9.05 12.72
N GLY A 78 43.91 10.05 12.80
CA GLY A 78 44.15 11.30 13.52
C GLY A 78 45.09 12.32 12.82
N LYS A 79 45.68 11.96 11.66
CA LYS A 79 46.66 12.78 10.96
C LYS A 79 46.31 12.96 9.46
N PRO A 80 45.36 13.87 9.15
CA PRO A 80 44.95 14.11 7.76
C PRO A 80 46.09 14.53 6.84
N GLU A 81 47.01 15.34 7.33
CA GLU A 81 48.18 15.86 6.58
C GLU A 81 49.19 14.76 6.20
N GLN A 82 49.23 13.65 6.91
CA GLN A 82 50.07 12.48 6.65
C GLN A 82 49.36 11.38 5.85
N SER A 83 48.05 11.57 5.56
CA SER A 83 47.22 10.59 4.87
C SER A 83 47.23 10.82 3.38
N LEU A 84 47.75 9.86 2.59
CA LEU A 84 47.84 9.97 1.12
C LEU A 84 46.46 10.17 0.46
N ILE A 85 45.38 9.63 1.02
CA ILE A 85 44.04 9.84 0.51
C ILE A 85 43.66 11.34 0.55
N ILE A 86 43.98 12.04 1.63
CA ILE A 86 43.69 13.46 1.77
C ILE A 86 44.58 14.29 0.83
N GLN A 87 45.86 13.97 0.74
CA GLN A 87 46.76 14.66 -0.21
C GLN A 87 46.26 14.48 -1.64
N ALA A 88 45.86 13.30 -2.06
CA ALA A 88 45.38 13.00 -3.40
C ALA A 88 44.09 13.76 -3.79
N ILE A 89 43.12 13.92 -2.86
CA ILE A 89 41.86 14.60 -3.14
C ILE A 89 41.94 16.13 -3.09
N LEU A 90 43.02 16.69 -2.50
CA LEU A 90 43.24 18.14 -2.46
C LEU A 90 43.59 18.75 -3.80
N TYR A 91 44.07 17.97 -4.77
CA TYR A 91 44.41 18.44 -6.13
C TYR A 91 45.42 19.60 -6.13
N ARG A 92 46.50 19.53 -5.32
CA ARG A 92 47.49 20.60 -5.25
C ARG A 92 48.33 20.66 -6.54
N LYS A 93 48.63 21.90 -7.00
CA LYS A 93 49.54 22.10 -8.13
C LYS A 93 50.90 21.47 -7.80
N ASN A 94 51.43 20.67 -8.73
CA ASN A 94 52.73 19.95 -8.65
C ASN A 94 52.72 18.61 -7.88
N GLU A 95 51.56 18.09 -7.51
CA GLU A 95 51.46 16.69 -7.00
C GLU A 95 51.13 15.73 -8.15
N THR A 96 51.74 14.56 -8.15
CA THR A 96 51.53 13.55 -9.18
C THR A 96 50.31 12.64 -8.87
N LEU A 97 49.82 12.71 -7.65
CA LEU A 97 48.71 11.87 -7.17
C LEU A 97 47.43 12.69 -7.06
N LEU A 98 46.61 12.69 -8.14
CA LEU A 98 45.33 13.40 -8.19
C LEU A 98 44.18 12.41 -8.27
N MET A 99 43.33 12.36 -7.24
CA MET A 99 42.18 11.43 -7.14
C MET A 99 40.90 12.15 -6.71
N PRO A 100 39.72 11.74 -7.22
CA PRO A 100 39.51 10.77 -8.30
C PRO A 100 39.93 11.31 -9.68
N PRO A 101 40.29 10.48 -10.67
CA PRO A 101 40.76 10.93 -11.98
C PRO A 101 39.75 11.73 -12.79
N LYS A 102 38.47 11.65 -12.44
CA LYS A 102 37.36 12.34 -13.13
C LYS A 102 37.25 13.83 -12.76
N GLY A 103 37.98 14.31 -11.76
CA GLY A 103 37.97 15.68 -11.29
C GLY A 103 38.04 15.80 -9.77
N LYS A 104 38.32 16.99 -9.26
CA LYS A 104 38.39 17.32 -7.84
C LYS A 104 37.01 17.15 -7.18
N LEU A 105 36.99 16.60 -5.97
CA LEU A 105 35.79 16.53 -5.11
C LEU A 105 35.32 17.92 -4.69
N SER A 106 34.08 18.07 -4.29
CA SER A 106 33.58 19.29 -3.68
C SER A 106 34.37 19.63 -2.39
N GLU A 107 34.48 20.92 -2.07
CA GLU A 107 35.14 21.34 -0.82
C GLU A 107 34.44 20.75 0.43
N ARG A 108 33.15 20.52 0.36
CA ARG A 108 32.37 19.86 1.42
C ARG A 108 32.77 18.39 1.58
N ASP A 109 32.96 17.67 0.48
CA ASP A 109 33.30 16.24 0.53
C ASP A 109 34.76 16.05 0.99
N ILE A 110 35.65 16.95 0.54
CA ILE A 110 37.04 17.00 1.03
C ILE A 110 37.07 17.26 2.53
N ALA A 111 36.30 18.23 3.04
CA ALA A 111 36.19 18.53 4.45
C ALA A 111 35.63 17.32 5.24
N THR A 112 34.63 16.60 4.69
CA THR A 112 34.05 15.41 5.31
C THR A 112 35.08 14.29 5.47
N LEU A 113 35.85 13.97 4.40
CA LEU A 113 36.89 12.95 4.46
C LEU A 113 38.06 13.37 5.35
N THR A 114 38.42 14.64 5.36
CA THR A 114 39.44 15.19 6.26
C THR A 114 39.03 15.06 7.74
N GLU A 115 37.81 15.41 8.06
CA GLU A 115 37.24 15.27 9.40
C GLU A 115 37.16 13.80 9.84
N TRP A 116 36.81 12.88 8.93
CA TRP A 116 36.84 11.44 9.18
C TRP A 116 38.22 10.96 9.61
N VAL A 117 39.27 11.32 8.87
CA VAL A 117 40.63 10.96 9.22
C VAL A 117 41.04 11.57 10.56
N LYS A 118 40.68 12.84 10.80
CA LYS A 118 40.96 13.56 12.04
C LYS A 118 40.32 12.90 13.27
N ARG A 119 39.11 12.35 13.14
CA ARG A 119 38.40 11.59 14.17
C ARG A 119 38.97 10.17 14.40
N GLY A 120 40.11 9.84 13.78
CA GLY A 120 40.73 8.51 13.95
C GLY A 120 40.36 7.51 12.86
N ALA A 121 39.74 7.95 11.75
CA ALA A 121 39.40 7.15 10.58
C ALA A 121 38.62 5.89 10.93
N PHE A 122 37.60 6.04 11.80
CA PHE A 122 36.75 4.92 12.15
C PHE A 122 36.20 4.27 10.86
N TYR A 123 36.37 2.96 10.79
CA TYR A 123 35.79 2.11 9.74
C TYR A 123 35.22 0.88 10.45
N PRO A 124 33.94 0.52 10.20
CA PRO A 124 33.39 -0.69 10.80
C PRO A 124 34.25 -1.88 10.44
N THR A 125 34.66 -2.66 11.41
CA THR A 125 35.30 -3.95 11.14
C THR A 125 34.29 -4.82 10.44
N SER A 126 34.46 -4.99 9.13
CA SER A 126 33.70 -5.98 8.39
C SER A 126 34.19 -7.35 8.88
N ASN A 127 33.36 -8.05 9.62
CA ASN A 127 33.55 -9.46 9.89
C ASN A 127 33.34 -10.22 8.58
N LYS A 128 34.28 -10.08 7.60
CA LYS A 128 34.24 -10.79 6.32
C LYS A 128 34.26 -12.32 6.49
N GLN A 129 34.71 -12.82 7.65
CA GLN A 129 34.51 -14.22 8.00
C GLN A 129 33.11 -14.54 8.50
N ALA A 130 32.37 -13.55 9.04
CA ALA A 130 30.98 -13.73 9.42
C ALA A 130 30.02 -13.55 8.22
N GLU A 131 30.36 -12.72 7.23
CA GLU A 131 29.53 -12.56 6.01
C GLU A 131 29.66 -13.76 5.06
N LYS A 132 30.76 -14.48 5.04
CA LYS A 132 30.90 -15.73 4.25
C LYS A 132 30.10 -16.92 4.78
N LYS A 133 29.42 -16.80 5.94
CA LYS A 133 28.59 -17.87 6.54
C LYS A 133 27.26 -17.36 7.14
N ARG A 134 26.82 -16.18 6.83
CA ARG A 134 25.42 -15.77 7.10
C ARG A 134 24.55 -16.04 5.87
N GLY A 135 24.48 -17.30 5.46
CA GLY A 135 23.29 -17.78 4.78
C GLY A 135 22.11 -17.57 5.72
N ILE A 136 20.98 -17.13 5.20
CA ILE A 136 19.74 -17.02 5.96
C ILE A 136 19.50 -18.35 6.68
N ASN A 137 19.35 -18.30 8.00
CA ASN A 137 18.95 -19.45 8.77
C ASN A 137 17.42 -19.51 8.81
N ILE A 138 16.83 -20.22 7.85
CA ILE A 138 15.38 -20.36 7.73
C ILE A 138 14.78 -20.95 9.01
N GLU A 139 15.40 -21.96 9.62
CA GLU A 139 14.88 -22.59 10.85
C GLU A 139 14.89 -21.64 12.05
N GLN A 140 15.89 -20.77 12.13
CA GLN A 140 15.89 -19.68 13.12
C GLN A 140 14.83 -18.63 12.78
N GLY A 141 14.68 -18.30 11.50
CA GLY A 141 13.70 -17.35 11.00
C GLY A 141 12.26 -17.79 11.31
N LYS A 142 11.94 -19.06 11.11
CA LYS A 142 10.64 -19.64 11.43
C LYS A 142 10.21 -19.41 12.88
N LYS A 143 11.13 -19.20 13.82
CA LYS A 143 10.81 -18.91 15.24
C LYS A 143 10.31 -17.50 15.49
N PHE A 144 10.37 -16.61 14.50
CA PHE A 144 9.86 -15.25 14.66
C PHE A 144 8.33 -15.26 14.84
N TRP A 145 7.82 -14.35 15.67
CA TRP A 145 6.43 -14.37 16.13
C TRP A 145 5.39 -14.45 15.00
N SER A 146 5.61 -13.71 13.92
CA SER A 146 4.64 -13.63 12.81
C SER A 146 4.55 -14.92 11.99
N PHE A 147 5.59 -15.76 12.00
CA PHE A 147 5.64 -17.05 11.30
C PHE A 147 5.17 -18.23 12.16
N GLN A 148 4.88 -17.97 13.45
CA GLN A 148 4.43 -19.01 14.36
C GLN A 148 2.92 -19.31 14.17
N PRO A 149 2.46 -20.52 14.51
CA PRO A 149 1.03 -20.81 14.63
C PRO A 149 0.32 -19.80 15.53
N LEU A 150 -1.01 -19.67 15.38
CA LEU A 150 -1.83 -18.82 16.23
C LEU A 150 -1.83 -19.37 17.67
N SER A 151 -1.65 -18.46 18.63
CA SER A 151 -1.74 -18.78 20.06
C SER A 151 -3.22 -18.97 20.49
N ASN A 152 -3.45 -19.93 21.39
CA ASN A 152 -4.76 -20.14 22.02
C ASN A 152 -4.82 -19.55 23.44
N LYS A 153 -3.93 -18.60 23.76
CA LYS A 153 -3.84 -18.03 25.09
C LYS A 153 -5.12 -17.25 25.43
N ALA A 154 -5.71 -17.57 26.58
CA ALA A 154 -6.87 -16.84 27.08
C ALA A 154 -6.46 -15.47 27.62
N PRO A 155 -7.36 -14.45 27.61
CA PRO A 155 -7.09 -13.19 28.22
C PRO A 155 -6.84 -13.33 29.73
N GLU A 156 -5.91 -12.55 30.27
CA GLU A 156 -5.64 -12.52 31.70
C GLU A 156 -6.85 -11.90 32.45
N LYS A 157 -7.04 -12.32 33.68
CA LYS A 157 -8.08 -11.73 34.52
C LYS A 157 -7.70 -10.30 34.90
N SER A 158 -8.65 -9.37 34.79
CA SER A 158 -8.48 -7.97 35.19
C SER A 158 -9.45 -7.60 36.30
N SER A 159 -9.05 -6.72 37.19
CA SER A 159 -9.90 -6.12 38.20
C SER A 159 -11.03 -5.26 37.59
N GLN A 160 -10.82 -4.76 36.37
CA GLN A 160 -11.76 -3.96 35.59
C GLN A 160 -12.59 -4.83 34.61
N GLY A 161 -12.69 -6.15 34.83
CA GLY A 161 -13.37 -7.10 33.93
C GLY A 161 -14.86 -6.79 33.71
N SER A 162 -15.51 -6.04 34.59
CA SER A 162 -16.91 -5.59 34.41
C SER A 162 -17.10 -4.61 33.24
N TRP A 163 -16.03 -3.95 32.78
CA TRP A 163 -16.07 -3.10 31.60
C TRP A 163 -16.18 -3.90 30.31
N ALA A 164 -15.61 -5.09 30.26
CA ALA A 164 -15.55 -5.92 29.06
C ALA A 164 -16.94 -6.42 28.65
N LYS A 165 -17.32 -6.17 27.40
CA LYS A 165 -18.54 -6.67 26.74
C LYS A 165 -18.27 -7.84 25.82
N LYS A 166 -17.09 -7.84 25.21
CA LYS A 166 -16.61 -8.88 24.26
C LYS A 166 -15.25 -9.41 24.72
N ARG A 167 -14.87 -10.55 24.18
CA ARG A 167 -13.57 -11.18 24.45
C ARG A 167 -12.39 -10.26 24.09
N ILE A 168 -12.52 -9.43 23.03
CA ILE A 168 -11.58 -8.37 22.68
C ILE A 168 -11.27 -7.48 23.89
N ASP A 169 -12.31 -7.03 24.58
CA ASP A 169 -12.19 -6.10 25.71
C ASP A 169 -11.39 -6.68 26.86
N SER A 170 -11.51 -8.00 27.07
CA SER A 170 -10.78 -8.69 28.15
C SER A 170 -9.25 -8.65 27.90
N PHE A 171 -8.80 -8.74 26.66
CA PHE A 171 -7.39 -8.59 26.32
C PHE A 171 -6.93 -7.12 26.49
N LEU A 172 -7.74 -6.19 26.02
CA LEU A 172 -7.38 -4.76 26.08
C LEU A 172 -7.30 -4.26 27.52
N VAL A 173 -8.30 -4.57 28.36
CA VAL A 173 -8.33 -4.10 29.72
C VAL A 173 -7.23 -4.71 30.59
N ALA A 174 -6.86 -5.97 30.33
CA ALA A 174 -5.74 -6.60 31.03
C ALA A 174 -4.41 -5.91 30.71
N GLU A 175 -4.23 -5.49 29.46
CA GLU A 175 -3.02 -4.75 29.07
C GLU A 175 -3.04 -3.30 29.57
N MET A 176 -4.18 -2.61 29.52
CA MET A 176 -4.36 -1.29 30.13
C MET A 176 -3.97 -1.29 31.62
N GLU A 177 -4.41 -2.30 32.36
CA GLU A 177 -4.14 -2.44 33.80
C GLU A 177 -2.64 -2.59 34.10
N LYS A 178 -1.89 -3.36 33.27
CA LYS A 178 -0.42 -3.49 33.40
C LYS A 178 0.29 -2.14 33.24
N HIS A 179 -0.29 -1.22 32.47
CA HIS A 179 0.25 0.12 32.23
C HIS A 179 -0.37 1.20 33.11
N GLY A 180 -1.19 0.82 34.11
CA GLY A 180 -1.84 1.75 35.02
C GLY A 180 -2.90 2.63 34.33
N LEU A 181 -3.43 2.19 33.21
CA LEU A 181 -4.45 2.89 32.43
C LEU A 181 -5.85 2.41 32.79
N LYS A 182 -6.83 3.29 32.58
CA LYS A 182 -8.25 2.96 32.72
C LYS A 182 -8.98 3.29 31.42
N PRO A 183 -9.92 2.44 30.99
CA PRO A 183 -10.74 2.74 29.82
C PRO A 183 -11.58 4.00 30.04
N SER A 184 -11.80 4.77 28.99
CA SER A 184 -12.69 5.93 29.03
C SER A 184 -14.15 5.50 29.14
N VAL A 185 -15.00 6.44 29.53
CA VAL A 185 -16.47 6.22 29.58
C VAL A 185 -17.03 5.97 28.17
N PRO A 186 -18.19 5.33 28.07
CA PRO A 186 -18.87 5.16 26.80
C PRO A 186 -19.18 6.48 26.11
N ALA A 187 -19.04 6.52 24.79
CA ALA A 187 -19.46 7.65 23.95
C ALA A 187 -20.99 7.85 24.04
N LYS A 188 -21.44 9.07 23.84
CA LYS A 188 -22.86 9.37 23.66
C LYS A 188 -23.42 8.62 22.43
N PRO A 189 -24.71 8.21 22.47
CA PRO A 189 -25.32 7.49 21.35
C PRO A 189 -25.15 8.19 19.99
N GLN A 190 -25.29 9.53 19.95
CA GLN A 190 -25.12 10.31 18.71
C GLN A 190 -23.70 10.25 18.15
N VAL A 191 -22.68 10.18 19.01
CA VAL A 191 -21.28 10.03 18.62
C VAL A 191 -21.05 8.61 18.06
N PHE A 192 -21.57 7.60 18.74
CA PHE A 192 -21.44 6.21 18.31
C PHE A 192 -22.10 5.97 16.95
N ILE A 193 -23.37 6.40 16.76
CA ILE A 193 -24.06 6.17 15.49
C ILE A 193 -23.36 6.88 14.32
N ARG A 194 -22.88 8.11 14.53
CA ARG A 194 -22.09 8.83 13.51
C ARG A 194 -20.82 8.05 13.16
N ARG A 195 -20.06 7.57 14.15
CA ARG A 195 -18.87 6.75 13.96
C ARG A 195 -19.17 5.48 13.17
N ALA A 196 -20.20 4.73 13.56
CA ALA A 196 -20.59 3.49 12.91
C ALA A 196 -20.97 3.69 11.44
N TYR A 197 -21.70 4.75 11.12
CA TYR A 197 -22.09 5.10 9.75
C TYR A 197 -20.85 5.42 8.88
N PHE A 198 -19.95 6.26 9.37
CA PHE A 198 -18.73 6.59 8.62
C PHE A 198 -17.77 5.40 8.47
N ASP A 199 -17.62 4.60 9.49
CA ASP A 199 -16.72 3.44 9.43
C ASP A 199 -17.24 2.36 8.49
N LEU A 200 -18.55 2.05 8.51
CA LEU A 200 -19.10 0.97 7.70
C LEU A 200 -19.54 1.40 6.30
N ILE A 201 -20.13 2.58 6.15
CA ILE A 201 -20.70 2.99 4.87
C ILE A 201 -20.14 4.31 4.32
N GLY A 202 -19.33 5.04 5.09
CA GLY A 202 -18.67 6.28 4.65
C GLY A 202 -19.63 7.45 4.40
N LEU A 203 -20.81 7.44 5.03
CA LEU A 203 -21.85 8.47 4.90
C LEU A 203 -22.35 8.89 6.29
N PRO A 204 -22.89 10.10 6.46
CA PRO A 204 -23.51 10.52 7.72
C PRO A 204 -24.84 9.79 7.94
N PRO A 205 -25.24 9.54 9.22
CA PRO A 205 -26.60 9.11 9.54
C PRO A 205 -27.62 10.21 9.23
N SER A 206 -28.86 9.81 8.90
CA SER A 206 -29.95 10.76 8.79
C SER A 206 -30.39 11.28 10.18
N PRO A 207 -31.02 12.48 10.28
CA PRO A 207 -31.61 12.95 11.53
C PRO A 207 -32.61 11.94 12.13
N GLN A 208 -33.34 11.21 11.31
CA GLN A 208 -34.29 10.18 11.73
C GLN A 208 -33.57 8.98 12.35
N ASP A 209 -32.47 8.49 11.76
CA ASP A 209 -31.66 7.42 12.33
C ASP A 209 -31.08 7.80 13.69
N ILE A 210 -30.65 9.07 13.85
CA ILE A 210 -30.12 9.60 15.11
C ILE A 210 -31.20 9.66 16.18
N ALA A 211 -32.39 10.18 15.83
CA ALA A 211 -33.52 10.25 16.76
C ALA A 211 -33.97 8.85 17.21
N ALA A 212 -33.97 7.87 16.31
CA ALA A 212 -34.28 6.48 16.63
C ALA A 212 -33.22 5.79 17.54
N PHE A 213 -32.03 6.38 17.69
CA PHE A 213 -30.90 5.85 18.44
C PHE A 213 -30.56 6.70 19.70
N GLU A 214 -31.53 7.42 20.26
CA GLU A 214 -31.29 8.32 21.40
C GLU A 214 -30.99 7.57 22.70
N ASN A 215 -31.70 6.46 23.00
CA ASN A 215 -31.56 5.65 24.20
C ASN A 215 -31.40 4.16 23.85
N PRO A 216 -30.27 3.76 23.20
CA PRO A 216 -30.10 2.42 22.69
C PRO A 216 -29.82 1.39 23.77
N THR A 217 -30.44 0.20 23.64
CA THR A 217 -30.05 -1.02 24.34
C THR A 217 -28.88 -1.70 23.62
N ASP A 218 -28.23 -2.70 24.25
CA ASP A 218 -27.18 -3.49 23.60
C ASP A 218 -27.70 -4.18 22.32
N GLN A 219 -28.97 -4.56 22.26
CA GLN A 219 -29.59 -5.12 21.07
C GLN A 219 -29.74 -4.08 19.93
N ASP A 220 -29.95 -2.82 20.27
CA ASP A 220 -30.08 -1.76 19.27
C ASP A 220 -28.73 -1.43 18.63
N PHE A 221 -27.62 -1.51 19.41
CA PHE A 221 -26.26 -1.45 18.82
C PHE A 221 -26.03 -2.57 17.81
N GLU A 222 -26.43 -3.81 18.15
CA GLU A 222 -26.26 -4.95 17.24
C GLU A 222 -27.11 -4.79 15.98
N LYS A 223 -28.39 -4.43 16.11
CA LYS A 223 -29.30 -4.17 14.95
C LYS A 223 -28.76 -3.07 14.05
N LEU A 224 -28.21 -2.00 14.62
CA LEU A 224 -27.63 -0.92 13.85
C LEU A 224 -26.45 -1.41 13.01
N ILE A 225 -25.52 -2.16 13.62
CA ILE A 225 -24.35 -2.69 12.92
C ILE A 225 -24.79 -3.66 11.83
N ASP A 226 -25.74 -4.57 12.12
CA ASP A 226 -26.29 -5.50 11.12
C ASP A 226 -26.95 -4.77 9.95
N LYS A 227 -27.74 -3.72 10.21
CA LYS A 227 -28.33 -2.85 9.18
C LYS A 227 -27.26 -2.25 8.26
N LEU A 228 -26.18 -1.71 8.83
CA LEU A 228 -25.10 -1.08 8.07
C LEU A 228 -24.29 -2.09 7.28
N LEU A 229 -23.98 -3.25 7.85
CA LEU A 229 -23.28 -4.35 7.17
C LEU A 229 -24.11 -4.97 6.02
N ALA A 230 -25.45 -4.91 6.11
CA ALA A 230 -26.34 -5.35 5.03
C ALA A 230 -26.52 -4.32 3.92
N SER A 231 -26.07 -3.10 4.13
CA SER A 231 -26.18 -2.00 3.16
C SER A 231 -25.24 -2.19 1.97
N GLN A 232 -25.68 -1.84 0.75
CA GLN A 232 -24.82 -1.85 -0.45
C GLN A 232 -23.63 -0.89 -0.33
N GLN A 233 -23.77 0.18 0.46
CA GLN A 233 -22.74 1.17 0.70
C GLN A 233 -21.55 0.60 1.52
N TYR A 234 -21.74 -0.52 2.23
CA TYR A 234 -20.65 -1.22 2.93
C TYR A 234 -19.55 -1.64 1.96
N GLY A 235 -19.91 -2.33 0.88
CA GLY A 235 -18.93 -2.74 -0.13
C GLY A 235 -18.24 -1.54 -0.79
N GLU A 236 -18.96 -0.45 -1.07
CA GLU A 236 -18.37 0.78 -1.62
C GLU A 236 -17.33 1.39 -0.69
N ARG A 237 -17.61 1.44 0.62
CA ARG A 237 -16.69 1.97 1.63
C ARG A 237 -15.44 1.10 1.76
N TRP A 238 -15.61 -0.21 1.94
CA TRP A 238 -14.52 -1.12 2.24
C TRP A 238 -13.71 -1.53 1.00
N ALA A 239 -14.32 -1.49 -0.19
CA ALA A 239 -13.59 -1.64 -1.44
C ALA A 239 -12.49 -0.58 -1.59
N ARG A 240 -12.72 0.67 -1.14
CA ARG A 240 -11.70 1.72 -1.29
C ARG A 240 -10.38 1.35 -0.61
N PHE A 241 -10.44 0.84 0.61
CA PHE A 241 -9.23 0.42 1.33
C PHE A 241 -8.51 -0.75 0.65
N TRP A 242 -9.26 -1.67 0.04
CA TRP A 242 -8.67 -2.74 -0.76
C TRP A 242 -8.03 -2.22 -2.05
N LEU A 243 -8.68 -1.29 -2.72
CA LEU A 243 -8.20 -0.72 -3.98
C LEU A 243 -6.91 0.11 -3.81
N ASP A 244 -6.66 0.67 -2.63
CA ASP A 244 -5.39 1.33 -2.31
C ASP A 244 -4.21 0.34 -2.24
N LEU A 245 -4.44 -0.87 -1.69
CA LEU A 245 -3.42 -1.91 -1.62
C LEU A 245 -3.00 -2.40 -3.01
N VAL A 246 -3.93 -2.46 -3.95
CA VAL A 246 -3.73 -3.04 -5.28
C VAL A 246 -3.40 -2.01 -6.35
N ARG A 247 -3.22 -0.75 -5.98
CA ARG A 247 -2.85 0.33 -6.90
C ARG A 247 -3.87 0.52 -8.03
N TYR A 248 -5.14 0.49 -7.67
CA TYR A 248 -6.24 0.63 -8.62
C TYR A 248 -6.20 1.98 -9.36
N CYS A 249 -6.51 1.94 -10.66
CA CYS A 249 -6.82 3.12 -11.46
C CYS A 249 -7.90 2.79 -12.50
N ASP A 250 -8.67 3.78 -12.93
CA ASP A 250 -9.65 3.64 -14.02
C ASP A 250 -9.01 3.84 -15.40
N ILE A 251 -7.96 4.67 -15.46
CA ILE A 251 -7.20 4.93 -16.68
C ILE A 251 -5.76 4.52 -16.47
N MET A 252 -5.38 3.43 -17.14
CA MET A 252 -4.03 2.90 -17.18
C MET A 252 -3.14 3.68 -18.16
N GLU A 253 -1.88 3.29 -18.22
CA GLU A 253 -0.92 3.79 -19.21
C GLU A 253 -1.39 3.46 -20.64
N SER A 254 -1.17 4.36 -21.59
CA SER A 254 -1.56 4.18 -23.00
C SER A 254 -0.87 2.99 -23.68
N TRP A 255 0.27 2.57 -23.15
CA TRP A 255 1.05 1.42 -23.60
C TRP A 255 0.73 0.10 -22.87
N ALA A 256 -0.25 0.09 -21.98
CA ALA A 256 -0.68 -1.15 -21.31
C ALA A 256 -1.12 -2.19 -22.36
N GLU A 257 -0.77 -3.45 -22.09
CA GLU A 257 -1.03 -4.56 -23.02
C GLU A 257 -2.52 -4.93 -23.13
N THR A 258 -3.30 -4.64 -22.09
CA THR A 258 -4.74 -4.87 -22.04
C THR A 258 -5.50 -3.59 -22.36
N LYS A 259 -6.67 -3.72 -22.97
CA LYS A 259 -7.66 -2.66 -23.22
C LYS A 259 -8.96 -2.89 -22.45
N GLY A 260 -8.97 -3.89 -21.59
CA GLY A 260 -10.08 -4.18 -20.70
C GLY A 260 -10.44 -2.99 -19.80
N GLN A 261 -11.63 -3.03 -19.23
CA GLN A 261 -12.17 -1.96 -18.40
C GLN A 261 -11.82 -2.20 -16.92
N PRO A 262 -11.01 -1.33 -16.29
CA PRO A 262 -10.61 -1.46 -14.89
C PRO A 262 -11.79 -1.41 -13.91
N TYR A 263 -12.81 -0.60 -14.20
CA TYR A 263 -13.97 -0.45 -13.31
C TYR A 263 -14.71 -1.76 -13.03
N LEU A 264 -14.63 -2.76 -13.91
CA LEU A 264 -15.23 -4.07 -13.67
C LEU A 264 -14.54 -4.81 -12.50
N TYR A 265 -13.25 -4.59 -12.28
CA TYR A 265 -12.57 -5.10 -11.09
C TYR A 265 -13.03 -4.38 -9.83
N ARG A 266 -13.13 -3.04 -9.84
CA ARG A 266 -13.68 -2.26 -8.72
C ARG A 266 -15.08 -2.74 -8.35
N ASP A 267 -15.95 -2.90 -9.35
CA ASP A 267 -17.33 -3.32 -9.13
C ASP A 267 -17.40 -4.76 -8.59
N TRP A 268 -16.49 -5.63 -9.04
CA TRP A 268 -16.35 -6.97 -8.47
C TRP A 268 -15.93 -6.92 -6.99
N VAL A 269 -14.95 -6.09 -6.63
CA VAL A 269 -14.51 -5.93 -5.22
C VAL A 269 -15.67 -5.44 -4.35
N VAL A 270 -16.43 -4.42 -4.80
CA VAL A 270 -17.61 -3.90 -4.11
C VAL A 270 -18.64 -5.01 -3.88
N ARG A 271 -18.98 -5.77 -4.92
CA ARG A 271 -19.92 -6.89 -4.84
C ARG A 271 -19.42 -7.97 -3.90
N ALA A 272 -18.19 -8.42 -4.05
CA ALA A 272 -17.62 -9.51 -3.24
C ALA A 272 -17.62 -9.20 -1.74
N LEU A 273 -17.37 -7.94 -1.36
CA LEU A 273 -17.47 -7.49 0.03
C LEU A 273 -18.94 -7.41 0.50
N ASN A 274 -19.86 -6.94 -0.34
CA ASN A 274 -21.28 -6.93 -0.01
C ASN A 274 -21.86 -8.33 0.17
N ASP A 275 -21.41 -9.27 -0.63
CA ASP A 275 -21.81 -10.69 -0.56
C ASP A 275 -21.07 -11.44 0.57
N ASP A 276 -20.18 -10.76 1.31
CA ASP A 276 -19.33 -11.34 2.35
C ASP A 276 -18.58 -12.60 1.86
N VAL A 277 -18.06 -12.55 0.64
CA VAL A 277 -17.26 -13.66 0.09
C VAL A 277 -16.13 -13.98 1.06
N PRO A 278 -15.98 -15.24 1.52
CA PRO A 278 -14.91 -15.60 2.45
C PRO A 278 -13.55 -15.08 1.99
N PHE A 279 -12.80 -14.42 2.89
CA PHE A 279 -11.57 -13.71 2.51
C PHE A 279 -10.54 -14.62 1.82
N ASP A 280 -10.46 -15.89 2.21
CA ASP A 280 -9.58 -16.86 1.54
C ASP A 280 -10.01 -17.11 0.08
N ARG A 281 -11.32 -17.20 -0.20
CA ARG A 281 -11.86 -17.32 -1.54
C ARG A 281 -11.68 -16.00 -2.32
N PHE A 282 -11.96 -14.86 -1.70
CA PHE A 282 -11.77 -13.53 -2.28
C PHE A 282 -10.33 -13.33 -2.77
N ALA A 283 -9.33 -13.73 -1.97
CA ALA A 283 -7.94 -13.63 -2.35
C ALA A 283 -7.55 -14.62 -3.46
N LYS A 284 -8.00 -15.87 -3.38
CA LYS A 284 -7.72 -16.89 -4.42
C LYS A 284 -8.28 -16.50 -5.78
N LEU A 285 -9.50 -15.97 -5.83
CA LEU A 285 -10.12 -15.48 -7.07
C LEU A 285 -9.28 -14.38 -7.74
N GLN A 286 -8.66 -13.51 -6.97
CA GLN A 286 -7.82 -12.43 -7.51
C GLN A 286 -6.51 -12.93 -8.15
N LEU A 287 -6.06 -14.10 -7.77
CA LEU A 287 -4.85 -14.71 -8.33
C LEU A 287 -5.15 -15.69 -9.47
N ALA A 288 -6.30 -16.39 -9.41
CA ALA A 288 -6.52 -17.57 -10.24
C ALA A 288 -8.00 -17.84 -10.57
N ALA A 289 -8.88 -16.83 -10.67
CA ALA A 289 -10.30 -17.04 -10.98
C ALA A 289 -10.54 -17.79 -12.31
N ASP A 290 -9.63 -17.66 -13.26
CA ASP A 290 -9.65 -18.37 -14.56
C ASP A 290 -9.19 -19.84 -14.48
N LEU A 291 -8.54 -20.22 -13.38
CA LEU A 291 -7.99 -21.57 -13.12
C LEU A 291 -8.76 -22.33 -12.05
N MET A 292 -9.81 -21.72 -11.49
CA MET A 292 -10.67 -22.28 -10.46
C MET A 292 -12.06 -22.58 -11.03
N GLU A 293 -12.80 -23.49 -10.36
CA GLU A 293 -14.24 -23.59 -10.55
C GLU A 293 -14.92 -22.36 -9.92
N ALA A 294 -15.03 -21.31 -10.72
CA ALA A 294 -15.61 -20.04 -10.30
C ALA A 294 -16.64 -19.56 -11.35
N PRO A 295 -17.74 -18.91 -10.88
CA PRO A 295 -18.67 -18.26 -11.77
C PRO A 295 -17.97 -17.23 -12.66
N ILE A 296 -18.44 -17.09 -13.90
CA ILE A 296 -17.84 -16.19 -14.90
C ILE A 296 -17.81 -14.73 -14.44
N GLN A 297 -18.78 -14.32 -13.63
CA GLN A 297 -18.85 -13.00 -13.01
C GLN A 297 -17.73 -12.73 -12.01
N ASP A 298 -16.95 -13.74 -11.60
CA ASP A 298 -15.78 -13.56 -10.74
C ASP A 298 -14.47 -13.37 -11.51
N ARG A 299 -14.47 -13.54 -12.82
CA ARG A 299 -13.28 -13.29 -13.66
C ARG A 299 -12.69 -11.88 -13.53
N PRO A 300 -13.48 -10.81 -13.33
CA PRO A 300 -12.91 -9.47 -13.08
C PRO A 300 -11.99 -9.39 -11.86
N ALA A 301 -12.04 -10.36 -10.94
CA ALA A 301 -11.10 -10.48 -9.82
C ALA A 301 -9.63 -10.49 -10.26
N LEU A 302 -9.34 -11.03 -11.44
CA LEU A 302 -7.99 -11.06 -12.03
C LEU A 302 -7.39 -9.67 -12.29
N GLY A 303 -8.19 -8.62 -12.15
CA GLY A 303 -7.75 -7.23 -12.16
C GLY A 303 -6.68 -6.94 -11.11
N PHE A 304 -6.62 -7.69 -10.01
CA PHE A 304 -5.53 -7.59 -9.02
C PHE A 304 -4.14 -7.66 -9.66
N LEU A 305 -3.94 -8.62 -10.55
CA LEU A 305 -2.69 -8.79 -11.30
C LEU A 305 -2.67 -7.97 -12.59
N GLY A 306 -3.82 -7.87 -13.28
CA GLY A 306 -3.93 -7.19 -14.56
C GLY A 306 -3.74 -5.67 -14.49
N LEU A 307 -4.02 -5.05 -13.33
CA LEU A 307 -3.82 -3.62 -13.07
C LEU A 307 -2.43 -3.29 -12.52
N SER A 308 -1.49 -4.24 -12.49
CA SER A 308 -0.11 -3.91 -12.12
C SER A 308 0.45 -2.82 -13.05
N PRO A 309 1.23 -1.85 -12.53
CA PRO A 309 1.88 -0.83 -13.35
C PRO A 309 2.69 -1.46 -14.49
N SER A 310 2.57 -0.88 -15.68
CA SER A 310 3.35 -1.26 -16.85
C SER A 310 4.30 -0.14 -17.22
N TYR A 311 5.54 -0.48 -17.51
CA TYR A 311 6.56 0.47 -17.92
C TYR A 311 6.71 0.51 -19.44
N TRP A 312 7.02 1.70 -19.97
CA TRP A 312 7.25 1.87 -21.41
C TRP A 312 8.45 1.03 -21.87
N LYS A 313 8.22 0.20 -22.89
CA LYS A 313 9.24 -0.64 -23.52
C LYS A 313 9.51 -0.13 -24.94
N GLU A 314 10.61 0.59 -25.10
CA GLU A 314 11.05 1.02 -26.43
C GLU A 314 11.70 -0.16 -27.16
N LEU A 315 10.91 -0.87 -27.96
CA LEU A 315 11.34 -2.11 -28.62
C LEU A 315 12.39 -1.89 -29.74
N GLN A 316 12.72 -0.65 -30.06
CA GLN A 316 13.88 -0.32 -30.91
C GLN A 316 15.22 -0.35 -30.14
N LEU A 317 15.17 -0.70 -28.83
CA LEU A 317 16.36 -0.86 -27.99
C LEU A 317 16.75 -2.35 -27.85
N PRO A 318 18.03 -2.64 -27.53
CA PRO A 318 18.52 -4.00 -27.35
C PRO A 318 17.79 -4.76 -26.23
N PRO A 319 17.71 -6.11 -26.30
CA PRO A 319 17.07 -6.93 -25.27
C PRO A 319 17.60 -6.74 -23.86
N SER A 320 18.85 -6.35 -23.72
CA SER A 320 19.47 -6.09 -22.40
C SER A 320 18.76 -4.98 -21.60
N ILE A 321 18.28 -3.95 -22.27
CA ILE A 321 17.54 -2.84 -21.66
C ILE A 321 16.10 -3.29 -21.33
N ILE A 322 15.44 -3.94 -22.28
CA ILE A 322 14.07 -4.38 -22.11
C ILE A 322 13.93 -5.45 -21.02
N LYS A 323 14.90 -6.36 -20.87
CA LYS A 323 14.96 -7.33 -19.77
C LYS A 323 14.97 -6.64 -18.41
N THR A 324 15.64 -5.50 -18.27
CA THR A 324 15.67 -4.73 -17.01
C THR A 324 14.28 -4.20 -16.68
N ILE A 325 13.61 -3.60 -17.67
CA ILE A 325 12.24 -3.09 -17.51
C ILE A 325 11.25 -4.20 -17.13
N VAL A 326 11.36 -5.37 -17.79
CA VAL A 326 10.53 -6.54 -17.46
C VAL A 326 10.82 -7.04 -16.04
N ALA A 327 12.09 -7.05 -15.61
CA ALA A 327 12.45 -7.45 -14.26
C ALA A 327 11.88 -6.50 -13.20
N ASP A 328 11.79 -5.19 -13.49
CA ASP A 328 11.17 -4.20 -12.61
C ASP A 328 9.65 -4.41 -12.50
N GLU A 329 8.98 -4.73 -13.61
CA GLU A 329 7.53 -5.09 -13.57
C GLU A 329 7.26 -6.39 -12.77
N LEU A 330 8.16 -7.36 -12.81
CA LEU A 330 8.04 -8.57 -11.99
C LEU A 330 8.22 -8.27 -10.50
N GLU A 331 9.14 -7.37 -10.16
CA GLU A 331 9.35 -6.91 -8.78
C GLU A 331 8.08 -6.28 -8.21
N GLU A 332 7.42 -5.41 -8.99
CA GLU A 332 6.15 -4.78 -8.61
C GLU A 332 5.06 -5.80 -8.27
N LYS A 333 4.95 -6.88 -9.05
CA LYS A 333 3.97 -7.95 -8.81
C LYS A 333 4.30 -8.76 -7.57
N VAL A 334 5.58 -9.13 -7.36
CA VAL A 334 6.03 -9.82 -6.16
C VAL A 334 5.80 -8.96 -4.92
N HIS A 335 6.16 -7.67 -4.97
CA HIS A 335 5.95 -6.72 -3.88
C HIS A 335 4.46 -6.61 -3.53
N THR A 336 3.60 -6.38 -4.51
CA THR A 336 2.16 -6.24 -4.26
C THR A 336 1.56 -7.50 -3.63
N LEU A 337 1.90 -8.68 -4.15
CA LEU A 337 1.42 -9.95 -3.58
C LEU A 337 1.85 -10.09 -2.11
N THR A 338 3.15 -9.98 -1.85
CA THR A 338 3.71 -10.30 -0.52
C THR A 338 3.36 -9.25 0.52
N SER A 339 3.35 -7.97 0.15
CA SER A 339 2.93 -6.89 1.04
C SER A 339 1.42 -6.91 1.32
N THR A 340 0.59 -7.28 0.32
CA THR A 340 -0.87 -7.32 0.49
C THR A 340 -1.32 -8.47 1.36
N PHE A 341 -0.85 -9.69 1.11
CA PHE A 341 -1.36 -10.88 1.77
C PHE A 341 -0.50 -11.33 2.95
N LEU A 342 0.81 -11.14 2.90
CA LEU A 342 1.74 -11.65 3.91
C LEU A 342 2.30 -10.54 4.81
N GLY A 343 2.11 -9.26 4.45
CA GLY A 343 2.78 -8.18 5.17
C GLY A 343 4.30 -8.33 5.15
N LEU A 344 4.89 -8.75 4.03
CA LEU A 344 6.33 -8.97 3.86
C LEU A 344 6.82 -8.27 2.60
N ASN A 345 8.05 -7.77 2.61
CA ASN A 345 8.67 -7.15 1.45
C ASN A 345 9.66 -8.11 0.77
N ALA A 346 9.15 -9.10 0.04
CA ALA A 346 10.01 -10.04 -0.67
C ALA A 346 10.77 -9.42 -1.85
N ALA A 347 10.38 -8.25 -2.34
CA ALA A 347 11.06 -7.54 -3.43
C ALA A 347 12.53 -7.20 -3.09
N CYS A 348 12.84 -6.93 -1.82
CA CYS A 348 14.21 -6.71 -1.37
C CYS A 348 15.15 -7.91 -1.61
N ALA A 349 14.59 -9.11 -1.83
CA ALA A 349 15.38 -10.31 -2.14
C ALA A 349 15.72 -10.47 -3.63
N ARG A 350 15.40 -9.51 -4.50
CA ARG A 350 15.72 -9.54 -5.93
C ARG A 350 17.24 -9.64 -6.23
N CYS A 351 18.05 -8.94 -5.45
CA CYS A 351 19.49 -8.81 -5.74
C CYS A 351 20.37 -9.73 -4.90
N HIS A 352 19.95 -10.07 -3.71
CA HIS A 352 20.64 -10.90 -2.72
C HIS A 352 19.61 -11.41 -1.72
N ASP A 353 19.95 -12.37 -0.89
CA ASP A 353 19.08 -12.78 0.22
C ASP A 353 18.64 -11.56 1.04
N HIS A 354 17.39 -11.54 1.49
CA HIS A 354 16.84 -10.41 2.24
C HIS A 354 17.71 -10.10 3.47
N LYS A 355 18.01 -8.81 3.70
CA LYS A 355 18.98 -8.41 4.71
C LYS A 355 18.58 -8.85 6.14
N ASN A 356 17.31 -8.82 6.44
CA ASN A 356 16.80 -9.04 7.79
C ASN A 356 15.86 -10.24 7.85
N ASP A 357 14.88 -10.32 6.94
CA ASP A 357 13.87 -11.37 6.94
C ASP A 357 14.43 -12.69 6.36
N PRO A 358 13.90 -13.84 6.80
CA PRO A 358 14.33 -15.15 6.32
C PRO A 358 13.76 -15.46 4.92
N ILE A 359 14.00 -14.56 3.97
CA ILE A 359 13.56 -14.62 2.57
C ILE A 359 14.79 -14.72 1.68
N THR A 360 14.93 -15.81 0.96
CA THR A 360 16.07 -16.04 0.07
C THR A 360 15.87 -15.40 -1.30
N ILE A 361 16.95 -15.15 -2.01
CA ILE A 361 16.90 -14.75 -3.42
C ILE A 361 16.15 -15.80 -4.26
N GLN A 362 16.25 -17.08 -3.91
CA GLN A 362 15.51 -18.17 -4.58
C GLN A 362 14.00 -18.04 -4.37
N ASP A 363 13.55 -17.64 -3.18
CA ASP A 363 12.11 -17.37 -2.89
C ASP A 363 11.57 -16.27 -3.80
N TYR A 364 12.35 -15.17 -3.96
CA TYR A 364 11.96 -14.09 -4.87
C TYR A 364 11.80 -14.60 -6.30
N TYR A 365 12.79 -15.31 -6.86
CA TYR A 365 12.73 -15.80 -8.24
C TYR A 365 11.71 -16.93 -8.42
N GLY A 366 11.43 -17.70 -7.37
CA GLY A 366 10.33 -18.66 -7.36
C GLY A 366 8.96 -18.00 -7.56
N LEU A 367 8.70 -16.89 -6.84
CA LEU A 367 7.49 -16.10 -7.01
C LEU A 367 7.48 -15.33 -8.34
N ALA A 368 8.60 -14.71 -8.71
CA ALA A 368 8.72 -13.97 -9.96
C ALA A 368 8.51 -14.86 -11.20
N GLY A 369 8.89 -16.15 -11.14
CA GLY A 369 8.64 -17.14 -12.18
C GLY A 369 7.15 -17.37 -12.45
N VAL A 370 6.30 -17.32 -11.40
CA VAL A 370 4.84 -17.39 -11.56
C VAL A 370 4.35 -16.21 -12.39
N PHE A 371 4.84 -15.01 -12.10
CA PHE A 371 4.43 -13.79 -12.83
C PHE A 371 5.08 -13.66 -14.21
N ALA A 372 6.28 -14.20 -14.41
CA ALA A 372 6.89 -14.31 -15.73
C ALA A 372 6.15 -15.30 -16.66
N SER A 373 5.35 -16.18 -16.06
CA SER A 373 4.45 -17.12 -16.75
C SER A 373 3.01 -16.59 -16.86
N THR A 374 2.79 -15.29 -16.61
CA THR A 374 1.46 -14.66 -16.55
C THR A 374 1.47 -13.36 -17.35
N ARG A 375 0.57 -13.24 -18.31
CA ARG A 375 0.41 -12.07 -19.18
C ARG A 375 -0.86 -11.30 -18.83
N ALA A 376 -0.81 -9.97 -18.91
CA ALA A 376 -2.01 -9.13 -18.87
C ALA A 376 -2.90 -9.42 -20.11
N ALA A 377 -4.20 -9.51 -19.90
CA ALA A 377 -5.16 -9.88 -20.94
C ALA A 377 -6.53 -9.25 -20.69
N ASP A 378 -7.27 -9.07 -21.78
CA ASP A 378 -8.69 -8.74 -21.74
C ASP A 378 -9.48 -10.00 -21.38
N VAL A 379 -10.22 -9.96 -20.28
CA VAL A 379 -10.97 -11.09 -19.74
C VAL A 379 -12.46 -10.88 -19.98
N SER A 380 -13.10 -11.83 -20.66
CA SER A 380 -14.52 -11.77 -20.91
C SER A 380 -15.34 -12.10 -19.67
N ILE A 381 -16.45 -11.35 -19.49
CA ILE A 381 -17.49 -11.62 -18.50
C ILE A 381 -18.70 -12.34 -19.11
N LEU A 382 -18.56 -12.82 -20.36
CA LEU A 382 -19.57 -13.57 -21.11
C LEU A 382 -19.18 -15.05 -21.17
N GLU A 383 -20.17 -15.90 -21.37
CA GLU A 383 -19.95 -17.32 -21.62
C GLU A 383 -19.00 -17.56 -22.80
N GLU A 384 -18.28 -18.67 -22.78
CA GLU A 384 -17.19 -18.95 -23.71
C GLU A 384 -17.62 -18.91 -25.18
N GLN A 385 -18.78 -19.51 -25.51
CA GLN A 385 -19.29 -19.51 -26.88
C GLN A 385 -19.68 -18.09 -27.34
N ILE A 386 -20.31 -17.30 -26.47
CA ILE A 386 -20.67 -15.92 -26.78
C ILE A 386 -19.40 -15.09 -26.95
N THR A 387 -18.44 -15.27 -26.04
CA THR A 387 -17.12 -14.62 -26.09
C THR A 387 -16.42 -14.87 -27.43
N LYS A 388 -16.38 -16.13 -27.88
CA LYS A 388 -15.76 -16.50 -29.14
C LYS A 388 -16.42 -15.78 -30.33
N ASN A 389 -17.75 -15.74 -30.36
CA ASN A 389 -18.49 -15.05 -31.41
C ASN A 389 -18.22 -13.54 -31.43
N VAL A 390 -18.21 -12.91 -30.24
CA VAL A 390 -17.92 -11.47 -30.07
C VAL A 390 -16.48 -11.17 -30.52
N LEU A 391 -15.51 -11.98 -30.13
CA LEU A 391 -14.10 -11.76 -30.50
C LEU A 391 -13.91 -11.89 -32.02
N GLN A 392 -14.52 -12.89 -32.66
CA GLN A 392 -14.48 -13.04 -34.12
C GLN A 392 -15.12 -11.85 -34.84
N ALA A 393 -16.27 -11.38 -34.34
CA ALA A 393 -16.94 -10.22 -34.91
C ALA A 393 -16.09 -8.93 -34.73
N ARG A 394 -15.51 -8.71 -33.57
CA ARG A 394 -14.61 -7.58 -33.31
C ARG A 394 -13.37 -7.61 -34.19
N GLN A 395 -12.78 -8.78 -34.40
CA GLN A 395 -11.64 -8.95 -35.29
C GLN A 395 -11.99 -8.58 -36.77
N LYS A 396 -13.17 -8.99 -37.24
CA LYS A 396 -13.67 -8.58 -38.55
C LYS A 396 -13.91 -7.08 -38.66
N VAL A 397 -14.52 -6.48 -37.63
CA VAL A 397 -14.75 -5.03 -37.57
C VAL A 397 -13.42 -4.28 -37.58
N THR A 398 -12.44 -4.67 -36.76
CA THR A 398 -11.12 -4.05 -36.75
C THR A 398 -10.42 -4.09 -38.08
N ALA A 399 -10.50 -5.20 -38.83
CA ALA A 399 -9.96 -5.29 -40.18
C ALA A 399 -10.68 -4.33 -41.16
N LEU A 400 -12.00 -4.25 -41.06
CA LEU A 400 -12.80 -3.32 -41.90
C LEU A 400 -12.51 -1.85 -41.54
N GLU A 401 -12.36 -1.51 -40.28
CA GLU A 401 -12.01 -0.16 -39.83
C GLU A 401 -10.59 0.27 -40.26
N ALA A 402 -9.62 -0.68 -40.26
CA ALA A 402 -8.28 -0.44 -40.81
C ALA A 402 -8.30 -0.15 -42.31
N ASP A 403 -9.10 -0.91 -43.07
CA ASP A 403 -9.28 -0.66 -44.48
C ASP A 403 -10.03 0.64 -44.77
N LEU A 404 -11.06 0.95 -43.97
CA LEU A 404 -11.81 2.20 -44.06
C LEU A 404 -10.89 3.42 -43.84
N LYS A 405 -10.01 3.34 -42.84
CA LYS A 405 -9.01 4.36 -42.60
C LYS A 405 -8.04 4.58 -43.77
N LYS A 406 -7.60 3.48 -44.44
CA LYS A 406 -6.77 3.57 -45.66
C LYS A 406 -7.53 4.26 -46.81
N LEU A 407 -8.81 3.90 -47.04
CA LEU A 407 -9.65 4.51 -48.08
C LEU A 407 -9.88 6.02 -47.79
N GLN A 408 -10.13 6.38 -46.57
CA GLN A 408 -10.35 7.77 -46.16
C GLN A 408 -9.09 8.63 -46.29
N ALA A 409 -7.88 8.05 -46.13
CA ALA A 409 -6.60 8.72 -46.28
C ALA A 409 -6.22 9.08 -47.72
N GLN A 410 -6.90 8.49 -48.74
CA GLN A 410 -6.66 8.76 -50.17
C GLN A 410 -7.30 10.09 -50.58
N LYS A 411 -6.53 11.19 -50.61
CA LYS A 411 -7.01 12.56 -50.88
C LYS A 411 -7.56 12.77 -52.27
N GLU A 412 -6.97 12.16 -53.29
CA GLU A 412 -7.27 12.42 -54.72
C GLU A 412 -8.19 11.38 -55.39
N LYS A 413 -8.41 10.21 -54.79
CA LYS A 413 -9.27 9.13 -55.30
C LYS A 413 -10.16 8.56 -54.19
N ARG A 414 -10.84 9.42 -53.45
CA ARG A 414 -11.72 9.00 -52.38
C ARG A 414 -12.94 8.28 -52.94
N ASP A 415 -12.97 6.96 -52.83
CA ASP A 415 -14.09 6.11 -53.24
C ASP A 415 -15.18 6.12 -52.17
N THR A 416 -16.12 7.08 -52.27
CA THR A 416 -17.21 7.26 -51.33
C THR A 416 -18.12 6.05 -51.24
N THR A 417 -18.35 5.35 -52.36
CA THR A 417 -19.21 4.16 -52.40
C THR A 417 -18.61 3.03 -51.56
N LYS A 418 -17.31 2.72 -51.74
CA LYS A 418 -16.61 1.72 -50.92
C LYS A 418 -16.53 2.08 -49.44
N ILE A 419 -16.43 3.38 -49.12
CA ILE A 419 -16.47 3.86 -47.75
C ILE A 419 -17.83 3.56 -47.11
N GLU A 420 -18.93 3.90 -47.79
CA GLU A 420 -20.28 3.64 -47.32
C GLU A 420 -20.59 2.15 -47.17
N GLU A 421 -20.17 1.33 -48.16
CA GLU A 421 -20.32 -0.13 -48.07
C GLU A 421 -19.61 -0.71 -46.85
N LYS A 422 -18.35 -0.33 -46.59
CA LYS A 422 -17.63 -0.82 -45.43
C LYS A 422 -18.25 -0.32 -44.08
N GLN A 423 -18.77 0.90 -44.06
CA GLN A 423 -19.51 1.41 -42.89
C GLN A 423 -20.79 0.60 -42.64
N LYS A 424 -21.54 0.27 -43.70
CA LYS A 424 -22.74 -0.58 -43.59
C LYS A 424 -22.39 -1.99 -43.13
N GLN A 425 -21.30 -2.58 -43.63
CA GLN A 425 -20.81 -3.90 -43.20
C GLN A 425 -20.45 -3.90 -41.70
N ILE A 426 -19.74 -2.88 -41.23
CA ILE A 426 -19.39 -2.72 -39.81
C ILE A 426 -20.68 -2.61 -38.96
N ALA A 427 -21.62 -1.76 -39.35
CA ALA A 427 -22.88 -1.58 -38.64
C ALA A 427 -23.70 -2.87 -38.57
N GLN A 428 -23.73 -3.65 -39.69
CA GLN A 428 -24.44 -4.92 -39.76
C GLN A 428 -23.81 -5.96 -38.82
N ILE A 429 -22.47 -6.13 -38.88
CA ILE A 429 -21.77 -7.06 -37.98
C ILE A 429 -22.04 -6.72 -36.49
N LYS A 430 -21.99 -5.42 -36.12
CA LYS A 430 -22.28 -4.99 -34.75
C LYS A 430 -23.73 -5.31 -34.36
N LYS A 431 -24.68 -5.10 -35.27
CA LYS A 431 -26.12 -5.39 -35.03
C LYS A 431 -26.40 -6.89 -34.89
N ASP A 432 -25.77 -7.72 -35.74
CA ASP A 432 -26.01 -9.17 -35.78
C ASP A 432 -25.25 -9.94 -34.69
N THR A 433 -24.34 -9.29 -33.95
CA THR A 433 -23.57 -9.93 -32.90
C THR A 433 -24.09 -9.49 -31.52
N PRO A 434 -24.91 -10.32 -30.86
CA PRO A 434 -25.34 -10.04 -29.49
C PRO A 434 -24.12 -9.79 -28.58
N TYR A 435 -24.23 -8.80 -27.69
CA TYR A 435 -23.17 -8.41 -26.75
C TYR A 435 -21.88 -7.88 -27.39
N PHE A 436 -21.90 -7.45 -28.66
CA PHE A 436 -20.73 -6.90 -29.35
C PHE A 436 -20.06 -5.77 -28.54
N GLU A 437 -20.84 -4.88 -27.94
CA GLU A 437 -20.35 -3.74 -27.14
C GLU A 437 -20.09 -4.10 -25.65
N SER A 438 -20.28 -5.37 -25.24
CA SER A 438 -20.05 -5.78 -23.85
C SER A 438 -18.59 -5.51 -23.45
N PRO A 439 -18.32 -4.85 -22.31
CA PRO A 439 -16.95 -4.59 -21.89
C PRO A 439 -16.24 -5.88 -21.48
N PHE A 440 -14.95 -5.93 -21.72
CA PHE A 440 -14.07 -6.95 -21.17
C PHE A 440 -13.36 -6.35 -19.94
N ALA A 441 -13.11 -7.17 -18.93
CA ALA A 441 -12.36 -6.74 -17.75
C ALA A 441 -10.86 -6.79 -18.02
N VAL A 442 -10.12 -5.96 -17.31
CA VAL A 442 -8.67 -6.12 -17.17
C VAL A 442 -8.39 -7.36 -16.34
N GLY A 443 -7.50 -8.23 -16.80
CA GLY A 443 -7.12 -9.42 -16.06
C GLY A 443 -5.81 -10.01 -16.57
N VAL A 444 -5.64 -11.32 -16.37
CA VAL A 444 -4.44 -12.07 -16.77
C VAL A 444 -4.78 -13.44 -17.32
N GLN A 445 -3.84 -13.99 -18.08
CA GLN A 445 -3.88 -15.37 -18.59
C GLN A 445 -2.49 -16.02 -18.50
N ASP A 446 -2.43 -17.35 -18.55
CA ASP A 446 -1.18 -18.10 -18.54
C ASP A 446 -0.45 -17.95 -19.88
N ALA A 447 0.67 -17.27 -19.87
CA ALA A 447 1.59 -17.15 -21.00
C ALA A 447 2.96 -16.69 -20.52
N SER A 448 4.01 -17.40 -20.92
CA SER A 448 5.40 -17.03 -20.58
C SER A 448 5.93 -15.96 -21.50
N LEU A 449 6.56 -14.94 -20.93
CA LEU A 449 7.21 -13.85 -21.66
C LEU A 449 8.70 -14.14 -21.86
N TYR A 450 9.14 -14.13 -23.11
CA TYR A 450 10.55 -14.15 -23.49
C TYR A 450 10.93 -12.84 -24.19
N VAL A 451 11.99 -12.20 -23.70
CA VAL A 451 12.57 -11.00 -24.30
C VAL A 451 13.68 -11.43 -25.24
N VAL A 452 13.41 -11.41 -26.55
CA VAL A 452 14.32 -11.93 -27.58
C VAL A 452 14.80 -10.83 -28.53
N ALA A 453 15.96 -11.03 -29.14
CA ALA A 453 16.45 -10.11 -30.16
C ALA A 453 15.58 -10.18 -31.45
N ASP A 454 15.39 -9.05 -32.10
CA ASP A 454 14.73 -8.89 -33.39
C ASP A 454 15.67 -8.10 -34.32
N GLY A 455 16.84 -8.68 -34.64
CA GLY A 455 17.96 -8.04 -35.29
C GLY A 455 18.97 -7.46 -34.27
N ASP A 456 19.91 -6.65 -34.75
CA ASP A 456 21.09 -6.23 -33.97
C ASP A 456 20.77 -5.27 -32.80
N HIS A 457 19.73 -4.43 -32.96
CA HIS A 457 19.41 -3.38 -31.99
C HIS A 457 17.93 -3.30 -31.60
N LYS A 458 17.14 -4.34 -31.93
CA LYS A 458 15.70 -4.37 -31.65
C LYS A 458 15.33 -5.55 -30.78
N THR A 459 14.21 -5.40 -30.09
CA THR A 459 13.66 -6.40 -29.19
C THR A 459 12.26 -6.80 -29.63
N LYS A 460 11.95 -8.07 -29.50
CA LYS A 460 10.61 -8.64 -29.59
C LYS A 460 10.21 -9.23 -28.25
N LEU A 461 8.98 -8.95 -27.81
CA LEU A 461 8.33 -9.65 -26.70
C LEU A 461 7.64 -10.89 -27.27
N ASP A 462 8.17 -12.06 -26.96
CA ASP A 462 7.64 -13.34 -27.45
C ASP A 462 6.85 -14.02 -26.33
N TYR A 463 5.54 -14.03 -26.46
CA TYR A 463 4.64 -14.68 -25.52
C TYR A 463 4.33 -16.10 -25.96
N LYS A 464 4.53 -17.06 -25.07
CA LYS A 464 4.22 -18.48 -25.28
C LYS A 464 2.97 -18.84 -24.48
N PRO A 465 1.77 -18.88 -25.09
CA PRO A 465 0.53 -19.25 -24.40
C PRO A 465 0.62 -20.65 -23.79
N ASN A 466 0.05 -20.80 -22.60
CA ASN A 466 -0.02 -22.07 -21.84
C ASN A 466 1.36 -22.72 -21.56
N GLN A 467 2.44 -21.96 -21.68
CA GLN A 467 3.76 -22.38 -21.25
C GLN A 467 4.13 -21.66 -19.96
N ALA A 468 4.85 -22.36 -19.13
CA ALA A 468 5.40 -21.81 -17.90
C ALA A 468 6.93 -21.79 -17.97
N GLN A 469 7.57 -20.88 -17.24
CA GLN A 469 9.02 -20.81 -17.15
C GLN A 469 9.47 -20.62 -15.71
N ASP A 470 10.53 -21.32 -15.34
CA ASP A 470 11.31 -21.02 -14.14
C ASP A 470 12.35 -19.96 -14.50
N LEU A 471 12.49 -18.96 -13.69
CA LEU A 471 13.47 -17.89 -13.93
C LEU A 471 14.86 -18.29 -13.42
N ALA A 472 15.89 -17.90 -14.16
CA ALA A 472 17.24 -17.90 -13.62
C ALA A 472 17.40 -16.75 -12.63
N ILE A 473 18.15 -16.98 -11.55
CA ILE A 473 18.48 -15.94 -10.58
C ILE A 473 19.34 -14.88 -11.27
N HIS A 474 18.92 -13.62 -11.18
CA HIS A 474 19.70 -12.49 -11.69
C HIS A 474 20.77 -12.11 -10.67
N ILE A 475 22.04 -12.36 -10.97
CA ILE A 475 23.14 -12.06 -10.08
C ILE A 475 23.20 -10.55 -9.82
N ARG A 476 23.06 -10.14 -8.55
CA ARG A 476 22.93 -8.73 -8.14
C ARG A 476 21.77 -7.99 -8.83
N GLY A 477 20.69 -8.70 -9.10
CA GLY A 477 19.49 -8.13 -9.74
C GLY A 477 19.64 -7.82 -11.24
N ASN A 478 20.77 -8.16 -11.86
CA ASN A 478 21.03 -7.87 -13.27
C ASN A 478 20.51 -9.00 -14.18
N PRO A 479 19.43 -8.78 -14.98
CA PRO A 479 18.84 -9.81 -15.83
C PRO A 479 19.73 -10.24 -17.00
N ASN A 480 20.84 -9.54 -17.24
CA ASN A 480 21.82 -9.91 -18.25
C ASN A 480 22.96 -10.76 -17.67
N ASN A 481 22.99 -10.97 -16.36
CA ASN A 481 23.96 -11.84 -15.67
C ASN A 481 23.18 -12.84 -14.82
N THR A 482 22.96 -14.04 -15.36
CA THR A 482 22.10 -15.05 -14.79
C THR A 482 22.88 -16.16 -14.12
N GLY A 483 22.37 -16.62 -12.97
CA GLY A 483 22.85 -17.76 -12.20
C GLY A 483 22.00 -19.02 -12.44
N PRO A 484 21.89 -19.91 -11.43
CA PRO A 484 21.08 -21.11 -11.52
C PRO A 484 19.57 -20.79 -11.64
N GLN A 485 18.83 -21.74 -12.18
CA GLN A 485 17.36 -21.69 -12.26
C GLN A 485 16.74 -21.76 -10.86
N ALA A 486 15.75 -20.93 -10.59
CA ALA A 486 14.92 -21.01 -9.40
C ALA A 486 13.55 -21.59 -9.78
N PRO A 487 13.21 -22.80 -9.33
CA PRO A 487 11.90 -23.37 -9.57
C PRO A 487 10.79 -22.48 -9.00
N ARG A 488 9.66 -22.35 -9.70
CA ARG A 488 8.48 -21.70 -9.17
C ARG A 488 8.01 -22.43 -7.91
N LYS A 489 8.03 -21.73 -6.79
CA LYS A 489 7.75 -22.30 -5.46
C LYS A 489 7.27 -21.21 -4.51
N PHE A 490 6.53 -21.60 -3.48
CA PHE A 490 6.21 -20.71 -2.38
C PHE A 490 7.43 -20.49 -1.47
N MET A 491 7.43 -19.43 -0.67
CA MET A 491 8.55 -19.00 0.19
C MET A 491 8.90 -20.08 1.22
N GLU A 492 10.18 -20.39 1.36
CA GLU A 492 10.65 -21.50 2.17
C GLU A 492 10.35 -21.35 3.67
N VAL A 493 10.47 -20.12 4.19
CA VAL A 493 10.20 -19.83 5.61
C VAL A 493 8.74 -20.12 5.99
N LEU A 494 7.81 -19.97 5.05
CA LEU A 494 6.37 -20.21 5.26
C LEU A 494 5.94 -21.61 4.84
N SER A 495 6.75 -22.28 4.03
CA SER A 495 6.42 -23.58 3.45
C SER A 495 6.60 -24.72 4.44
N ASN A 496 5.76 -25.76 4.29
CA ASN A 496 6.03 -27.03 4.91
C ASN A 496 7.29 -27.67 4.32
N PRO A 497 8.04 -28.48 5.08
CA PRO A 497 9.23 -29.18 4.57
C PRO A 497 8.97 -30.06 3.34
N THR A 498 7.73 -30.49 3.12
CA THR A 498 7.31 -31.33 1.99
C THR A 498 6.78 -30.54 0.79
N SER A 499 6.77 -29.19 0.84
CA SER A 499 6.28 -28.36 -0.24
C SER A 499 7.14 -28.52 -1.49
N LYS A 500 6.46 -28.79 -2.63
CA LYS A 500 7.11 -29.04 -3.92
C LYS A 500 7.05 -27.77 -4.81
N PRO A 501 7.92 -27.67 -5.81
CA PRO A 501 7.79 -26.67 -6.86
C PRO A 501 6.42 -26.74 -7.55
N PHE A 502 5.93 -25.61 -8.02
CA PHE A 502 4.68 -25.51 -8.78
C PHE A 502 4.85 -26.13 -10.17
N THR A 503 3.86 -26.91 -10.59
CA THR A 503 3.93 -27.69 -11.82
C THR A 503 2.76 -27.43 -12.77
N LYS A 504 1.67 -26.80 -12.30
CA LYS A 504 0.45 -26.57 -13.06
C LYS A 504 0.44 -25.18 -13.70
N GLY A 505 0.49 -25.11 -15.04
CA GLY A 505 0.44 -23.84 -15.75
C GLY A 505 1.46 -22.82 -15.24
N SER A 506 1.06 -21.58 -15.05
CA SER A 506 1.90 -20.53 -14.46
C SER A 506 2.28 -20.79 -12.99
N GLY A 507 1.53 -21.60 -12.26
CA GLY A 507 1.63 -21.80 -10.82
C GLY A 507 0.76 -20.84 -10.01
N ARG A 508 -0.07 -19.97 -10.63
CA ARG A 508 -0.94 -19.01 -9.92
C ARG A 508 -1.92 -19.68 -8.98
N LEU A 509 -2.54 -20.79 -9.39
CA LEU A 509 -3.48 -21.52 -8.54
C LEU A 509 -2.77 -22.15 -7.35
N GLU A 510 -1.61 -22.80 -7.57
CA GLU A 510 -0.81 -23.40 -6.51
C GLU A 510 -0.28 -22.33 -5.53
N LEU A 511 0.08 -21.14 -6.03
CA LEU A 511 0.45 -19.99 -5.21
C LEU A 511 -0.72 -19.52 -4.35
N ALA A 512 -1.92 -19.37 -4.94
CA ALA A 512 -3.13 -18.99 -4.23
C ALA A 512 -3.52 -20.00 -3.15
N GLU A 513 -3.36 -21.29 -3.40
CA GLU A 513 -3.57 -22.35 -2.42
C GLU A 513 -2.55 -22.29 -1.27
N SER A 514 -1.26 -22.06 -1.60
CA SER A 514 -0.19 -22.00 -0.61
C SER A 514 -0.36 -20.85 0.38
N LEU A 515 -0.89 -19.70 -0.03
CA LEU A 515 -1.22 -18.60 0.87
C LEU A 515 -2.12 -19.03 2.03
N PHE A 516 -3.09 -19.90 1.80
CA PHE A 516 -4.07 -20.31 2.81
C PHE A 516 -3.81 -21.70 3.40
N LYS A 517 -2.89 -22.47 2.82
CA LYS A 517 -2.44 -23.75 3.36
C LYS A 517 -1.20 -23.57 4.23
N ASP A 518 -0.19 -22.88 3.72
CA ASP A 518 1.13 -22.82 4.32
C ASP A 518 1.31 -21.57 5.20
N SER A 519 0.68 -20.45 4.87
CA SER A 519 0.79 -19.17 5.60
C SER A 519 -0.50 -18.65 6.22
N LYS A 520 -1.50 -19.52 6.40
CA LYS A 520 -2.81 -19.19 6.98
C LYS A 520 -2.75 -18.29 8.22
N PRO A 521 -1.91 -18.57 9.25
CA PRO A 521 -1.81 -17.71 10.44
C PRO A 521 -1.39 -16.28 10.13
N LEU A 522 -0.38 -16.12 9.26
CA LEU A 522 0.16 -14.82 8.89
C LEU A 522 -0.87 -14.00 8.08
N VAL A 523 -1.50 -14.62 7.08
CA VAL A 523 -2.55 -13.96 6.28
C VAL A 523 -3.69 -13.48 7.17
N ALA A 524 -4.15 -14.30 8.14
CA ALA A 524 -5.21 -13.91 9.06
C ALA A 524 -4.79 -12.75 9.97
N ARG A 525 -3.57 -12.74 10.50
CA ARG A 525 -3.04 -11.61 11.29
C ARG A 525 -3.01 -10.32 10.48
N VAL A 526 -2.54 -10.39 9.23
CA VAL A 526 -2.40 -9.22 8.36
C VAL A 526 -3.76 -8.59 8.06
N ILE A 527 -4.76 -9.37 7.66
CA ILE A 527 -6.08 -8.80 7.34
C ILE A 527 -6.82 -8.30 8.58
N VAL A 528 -6.75 -9.04 9.69
CA VAL A 528 -7.32 -8.62 10.97
C VAL A 528 -6.71 -7.28 11.41
N ASN A 529 -5.39 -7.15 11.34
CA ASN A 529 -4.69 -5.92 11.69
C ASN A 529 -5.12 -4.72 10.82
N ARG A 530 -5.35 -4.94 9.52
CA ARG A 530 -5.83 -3.89 8.61
C ARG A 530 -7.23 -3.43 8.94
N VAL A 531 -8.15 -4.36 9.18
CA VAL A 531 -9.52 -4.02 9.60
C VAL A 531 -9.50 -3.30 10.94
N TRP A 532 -8.73 -3.78 11.89
CA TRP A 532 -8.54 -3.15 13.19
C TRP A 532 -8.04 -1.70 13.05
N LYS A 533 -7.02 -1.49 12.20
CA LYS A 533 -6.47 -0.16 11.94
C LYS A 533 -7.52 0.82 11.39
N GLN A 534 -8.38 0.39 10.50
CA GLN A 534 -9.44 1.26 9.96
C GLN A 534 -10.45 1.69 11.02
N HIS A 535 -10.73 0.83 12.03
CA HIS A 535 -11.61 1.18 13.14
C HIS A 535 -10.94 2.05 14.20
N PHE A 536 -9.68 1.77 14.54
CA PHE A 536 -8.97 2.42 15.65
C PHE A 536 -7.85 3.37 15.22
N ASP A 537 -7.76 3.70 13.91
CA ASP A 537 -6.71 4.56 13.32
C ASP A 537 -5.27 4.05 13.53
N ARG A 538 -5.10 3.04 14.36
CA ARG A 538 -3.84 2.39 14.70
C ARG A 538 -3.98 0.86 14.62
N GLY A 539 -3.02 0.20 13.97
CA GLY A 539 -2.94 -1.27 13.95
C GLY A 539 -2.48 -1.84 15.28
N ILE A 540 -2.85 -3.08 15.58
CA ILE A 540 -2.20 -3.86 16.64
C ILE A 540 -0.70 -4.00 16.31
N VAL A 541 -0.39 -4.19 15.03
CA VAL A 541 0.94 -3.99 14.42
C VAL A 541 0.90 -2.68 13.64
N GLU A 542 1.74 -1.73 14.02
CA GLU A 542 1.74 -0.37 13.46
C GLU A 542 2.12 -0.33 11.98
N THR A 543 2.94 -1.28 11.54
CA THR A 543 3.41 -1.45 10.16
C THR A 543 2.55 -2.45 9.40
N PRO A 544 1.40 -2.06 8.79
CA PRO A 544 0.39 -2.99 8.28
C PRO A 544 0.82 -3.79 7.04
N SER A 545 1.96 -3.46 6.42
CA SER A 545 2.58 -4.23 5.33
C SER A 545 4.00 -4.69 5.64
N ASP A 546 4.41 -4.63 6.93
CA ASP A 546 5.67 -5.19 7.41
C ASP A 546 5.46 -5.93 8.74
N PHE A 547 5.31 -7.23 8.64
CA PHE A 547 5.24 -8.20 9.73
C PHE A 547 6.56 -8.97 9.90
N GLY A 548 7.60 -8.54 9.17
CA GLY A 548 8.96 -9.06 9.24
C GLY A 548 9.75 -8.55 10.44
N LEU A 549 11.05 -8.84 10.43
CA LEU A 549 11.95 -8.51 11.54
C LEU A 549 12.15 -7.00 11.73
N MET A 550 11.89 -6.19 10.71
CA MET A 550 11.99 -4.73 10.77
C MET A 550 10.65 -4.06 11.09
N GLY A 551 9.54 -4.81 10.99
CA GLY A 551 8.22 -4.34 11.36
C GLY A 551 8.07 -4.16 12.88
N GLU A 552 7.08 -3.37 13.26
CA GLU A 552 6.75 -3.16 14.67
C GLU A 552 6.18 -4.42 15.32
N LYS A 553 6.48 -4.60 16.60
CA LYS A 553 5.89 -5.69 17.37
C LYS A 553 4.43 -5.38 17.71
N PRO A 554 3.55 -6.40 17.73
CA PRO A 554 2.17 -6.18 18.11
C PRO A 554 2.07 -5.63 19.56
N SER A 555 1.21 -4.62 19.73
CA SER A 555 0.89 -4.08 21.08
C SER A 555 0.14 -5.11 21.92
N HIS A 556 -0.69 -5.94 21.30
CA HIS A 556 -1.52 -6.97 21.94
C HIS A 556 -1.41 -8.29 21.14
N PRO A 557 -0.29 -9.04 21.29
CA PRO A 557 -0.04 -10.23 20.47
C PRO A 557 -1.11 -11.32 20.65
N GLU A 558 -1.55 -11.57 21.87
CA GLU A 558 -2.57 -12.58 22.14
C GLU A 558 -3.95 -12.20 21.60
N LEU A 559 -4.29 -10.91 21.60
CA LEU A 559 -5.52 -10.40 20.98
C LEU A 559 -5.49 -10.59 19.47
N LEU A 560 -4.37 -10.27 18.84
CA LEU A 560 -4.20 -10.43 17.38
C LEU A 560 -4.39 -11.90 16.98
N ASP A 561 -3.79 -12.82 17.72
CA ASP A 561 -3.88 -14.25 17.48
C ASP A 561 -5.29 -14.79 17.73
N ASP A 562 -5.93 -14.41 18.84
CA ASP A 562 -7.30 -14.81 19.18
C ASP A 562 -8.28 -14.33 18.10
N LEU A 563 -8.18 -13.08 17.70
CA LEU A 563 -9.07 -12.52 16.69
C LEU A 563 -8.84 -13.14 15.32
N ALA A 564 -7.58 -13.42 14.93
CA ALA A 564 -7.22 -14.14 13.72
C ALA A 564 -7.74 -15.59 13.73
N ALA A 565 -7.61 -16.29 14.85
CA ALA A 565 -8.14 -17.66 15.00
C ALA A 565 -9.67 -17.69 14.87
N ARG A 566 -10.36 -16.77 15.54
CA ARG A 566 -11.83 -16.66 15.46
C ARG A 566 -12.32 -16.20 14.09
N PHE A 567 -11.58 -15.33 13.40
CA PHE A 567 -11.87 -14.93 12.03
C PHE A 567 -11.84 -16.13 11.07
N ILE A 568 -10.81 -16.98 11.20
CA ILE A 568 -10.73 -18.26 10.45
C ILE A 568 -11.90 -19.18 10.80
N ALA A 569 -12.21 -19.36 12.09
CA ALA A 569 -13.26 -20.23 12.57
C ALA A 569 -14.67 -19.79 12.13
N ASN A 570 -14.86 -18.49 11.92
CA ASN A 570 -16.11 -17.92 11.40
C ASN A 570 -16.09 -17.77 9.86
N GLY A 571 -15.38 -18.67 9.17
CA GLY A 571 -15.41 -18.78 7.71
C GLY A 571 -14.79 -17.62 6.97
N TRP A 572 -13.82 -16.92 7.56
CA TRP A 572 -13.16 -15.76 6.96
C TRP A 572 -14.12 -14.61 6.59
N SER A 573 -15.23 -14.46 7.34
CA SER A 573 -16.24 -13.42 7.11
C SER A 573 -15.73 -12.05 7.55
N MET A 574 -15.63 -11.14 6.60
CA MET A 574 -15.26 -9.74 6.88
C MET A 574 -16.34 -9.06 7.72
N LYS A 575 -17.62 -9.31 7.42
CA LYS A 575 -18.74 -8.73 8.17
C LYS A 575 -18.76 -9.20 9.62
N TRP A 576 -18.46 -10.48 9.87
CA TRP A 576 -18.30 -10.99 11.23
C TRP A 576 -17.18 -10.25 11.98
N LEU A 577 -16.03 -10.04 11.34
CA LEU A 577 -14.89 -9.34 11.95
C LEU A 577 -15.25 -7.91 12.35
N HIS A 578 -15.92 -7.17 11.47
CA HIS A 578 -16.42 -5.83 11.78
C HIS A 578 -17.39 -5.85 12.96
N LYS A 579 -18.37 -6.71 12.93
CA LYS A 579 -19.38 -6.85 13.98
C LYS A 579 -18.72 -7.16 15.34
N GLU A 580 -17.76 -8.09 15.37
CA GLU A 580 -17.05 -8.46 16.60
C GLU A 580 -16.27 -7.28 17.18
N ILE A 581 -15.58 -6.50 16.35
CA ILE A 581 -14.83 -5.30 16.77
C ILE A 581 -15.79 -4.19 17.26
N MET A 582 -16.83 -3.89 16.50
CA MET A 582 -17.70 -2.74 16.76
C MET A 582 -18.65 -2.94 17.95
N LEU A 583 -18.94 -4.19 18.31
CA LEU A 583 -19.74 -4.51 19.52
C LEU A 583 -18.89 -4.51 20.79
N SER A 584 -17.56 -4.35 20.71
CA SER A 584 -16.68 -4.27 21.89
C SER A 584 -16.92 -3.00 22.69
N ALA A 585 -16.60 -3.03 23.98
CA ALA A 585 -16.62 -1.85 24.83
C ALA A 585 -15.56 -0.84 24.36
N ALA A 586 -14.43 -1.33 23.83
CA ALA A 586 -13.37 -0.49 23.29
C ALA A 586 -13.84 0.41 22.14
N TYR A 587 -14.61 -0.12 21.19
CA TYR A 587 -15.17 0.68 20.09
C TYR A 587 -16.24 1.68 20.55
N ARG A 588 -16.92 1.38 21.68
CA ARG A 588 -17.94 2.24 22.27
C ARG A 588 -17.37 3.35 23.17
N GLN A 589 -16.05 3.41 23.37
CA GLN A 589 -15.42 4.45 24.18
C GLN A 589 -15.60 5.85 23.60
N GLN A 590 -15.63 6.83 24.47
CA GLN A 590 -15.53 8.25 24.10
C GLN A 590 -14.11 8.58 23.67
N SER A 591 -13.96 9.46 22.66
CA SER A 591 -12.70 10.14 22.36
C SER A 591 -12.42 11.16 23.47
N GLY A 592 -11.15 11.37 23.80
CA GLY A 592 -10.79 12.27 24.89
C GLY A 592 -9.34 12.73 24.82
N SER A 593 -8.97 13.64 25.73
CA SER A 593 -7.58 14.03 25.93
C SER A 593 -6.74 12.85 26.42
N ALA A 594 -5.43 12.88 26.12
CA ALA A 594 -4.50 11.88 26.61
C ALA A 594 -4.57 11.78 28.13
N SER A 595 -4.78 10.58 28.66
CA SER A 595 -4.75 10.32 30.09
C SER A 595 -3.54 9.44 30.40
N GLY A 596 -2.74 9.84 31.38
CA GLY A 596 -1.62 9.05 31.87
C GLY A 596 -0.45 8.92 30.87
N ASN A 597 0.27 7.80 30.94
CA ASN A 597 1.53 7.54 30.24
C ASN A 597 1.37 6.98 28.81
N ASP A 598 0.18 7.12 28.18
CA ASP A 598 -0.06 6.64 26.82
C ASP A 598 -0.58 7.79 25.90
N PRO A 599 0.27 8.76 25.55
CA PRO A 599 -0.13 9.88 24.71
C PRO A 599 -0.57 9.43 23.32
N GLU A 600 0.05 8.39 22.78
CA GLU A 600 -0.23 7.83 21.46
C GLU A 600 -1.43 6.88 21.44
N ASN A 601 -2.04 6.63 22.61
CA ASN A 601 -3.18 5.70 22.74
C ASN A 601 -2.89 4.28 22.23
N ARG A 602 -1.68 3.80 22.45
CA ARG A 602 -1.21 2.48 22.01
C ARG A 602 -2.03 1.33 22.61
N PHE A 603 -2.52 1.54 23.84
CA PHE A 603 -3.28 0.55 24.59
C PHE A 603 -4.80 0.76 24.51
N LEU A 604 -5.26 1.69 23.67
CA LEU A 604 -6.67 1.98 23.39
C LEU A 604 -7.51 2.29 24.64
N ALA A 605 -6.95 3.04 25.58
CA ALA A 605 -7.66 3.50 26.76
C ALA A 605 -8.80 4.51 26.43
N ARG A 606 -8.86 5.00 25.21
CA ARG A 606 -9.90 5.87 24.65
C ARG A 606 -10.09 5.59 23.17
N MET A 607 -11.18 6.07 22.57
CA MET A 607 -11.34 6.04 21.12
C MET A 607 -10.49 7.12 20.46
N PRO A 608 -9.75 6.85 19.40
CA PRO A 608 -9.06 7.89 18.64
C PRO A 608 -10.05 8.75 17.84
N ARG A 609 -9.72 10.04 17.69
CA ARG A 609 -10.42 10.93 16.78
C ARG A 609 -9.82 10.76 15.39
N LYS A 610 -10.66 10.53 14.39
CA LYS A 610 -10.23 10.31 13.00
C LYS A 610 -10.70 11.44 12.10
N ARG A 611 -9.85 11.82 11.14
CA ARG A 611 -10.25 12.69 10.04
C ARG A 611 -10.91 11.86 8.95
N LEU A 612 -11.97 12.41 8.32
CA LEU A 612 -12.56 11.81 7.13
C LEU A 612 -11.55 11.80 5.98
N ASP A 613 -11.48 10.68 5.26
CA ASP A 613 -10.80 10.63 3.97
C ASP A 613 -11.60 11.42 2.90
N VAL A 614 -10.96 11.68 1.78
CA VAL A 614 -11.53 12.52 0.70
C VAL A 614 -12.85 11.96 0.17
N GLU A 615 -12.99 10.65 0.13
CA GLU A 615 -14.21 9.99 -0.35
C GLU A 615 -15.38 10.23 0.62
N ALA A 616 -15.20 9.94 1.91
CA ALA A 616 -16.23 10.14 2.91
C ALA A 616 -16.57 11.62 3.09
N TRP A 617 -15.59 12.50 3.01
CA TRP A 617 -15.78 13.94 3.09
C TRP A 617 -16.61 14.48 1.92
N ARG A 618 -16.23 14.18 0.66
CA ARG A 618 -16.97 14.62 -0.53
C ARG A 618 -18.37 14.02 -0.58
N ASP A 619 -18.48 12.73 -0.32
CA ASP A 619 -19.75 12.00 -0.35
C ASP A 619 -20.71 12.54 0.73
N SER A 620 -20.18 12.95 1.91
CA SER A 620 -20.98 13.58 2.96
C SER A 620 -21.54 14.93 2.54
N MET A 621 -20.76 15.76 1.84
CA MET A 621 -21.27 17.04 1.30
C MET A 621 -22.44 16.80 0.33
N LEU A 622 -22.31 15.82 -0.57
CA LEU A 622 -23.38 15.45 -1.50
C LEU A 622 -24.62 14.93 -0.75
N ALA A 623 -24.44 14.11 0.28
CA ALA A 623 -25.53 13.53 1.06
C ALA A 623 -26.31 14.59 1.85
N VAL A 624 -25.61 15.48 2.57
CA VAL A 624 -26.26 16.52 3.36
C VAL A 624 -26.93 17.59 2.49
N ALA A 625 -26.37 17.85 1.30
CA ALA A 625 -26.96 18.73 0.30
C ALA A 625 -28.17 18.09 -0.40
N GLY A 626 -28.39 16.78 -0.28
CA GLY A 626 -29.46 16.06 -0.97
C GLY A 626 -29.17 15.74 -2.44
N ASN A 627 -27.93 15.85 -2.87
CA ASN A 627 -27.50 15.65 -4.26
C ASN A 627 -26.88 14.27 -4.52
N LEU A 628 -26.66 13.44 -3.48
CA LEU A 628 -25.97 12.18 -3.65
C LEU A 628 -26.72 11.22 -4.56
N ASP A 629 -26.07 10.83 -5.66
CA ASP A 629 -26.50 9.73 -6.52
C ASP A 629 -25.95 8.40 -5.97
N SER A 630 -26.85 7.54 -5.54
CA SER A 630 -26.55 6.23 -4.95
C SER A 630 -26.42 5.10 -5.96
N THR A 631 -26.34 5.39 -7.27
CA THR A 631 -26.15 4.38 -8.32
C THR A 631 -24.84 3.62 -8.11
N VAL A 632 -24.92 2.30 -7.99
CA VAL A 632 -23.79 1.40 -7.72
C VAL A 632 -23.17 0.90 -9.03
N GLY A 633 -21.83 0.86 -9.10
CA GLY A 633 -21.09 0.24 -10.21
C GLY A 633 -21.08 1.06 -11.51
N GLY A 634 -20.52 0.48 -12.57
CA GLY A 634 -20.46 1.07 -13.90
C GLY A 634 -19.28 1.99 -14.17
N PRO A 635 -19.17 2.58 -15.36
CA PRO A 635 -18.03 3.41 -15.76
C PRO A 635 -17.77 4.58 -14.81
N PRO A 636 -16.49 4.98 -14.63
CA PRO A 636 -16.13 6.12 -13.79
C PRO A 636 -16.54 7.44 -14.44
N LEU A 637 -16.78 8.46 -13.61
CA LEU A 637 -17.05 9.83 -14.05
C LEU A 637 -15.97 10.77 -13.53
N ASP A 638 -15.61 11.77 -14.33
CA ASP A 638 -14.64 12.79 -13.92
C ASP A 638 -15.16 13.56 -12.69
N LEU A 639 -14.33 13.65 -11.65
CA LEU A 639 -14.64 14.39 -10.42
C LEU A 639 -14.68 15.90 -10.61
N GLY A 640 -14.13 16.43 -11.69
CA GLY A 640 -14.21 17.86 -12.06
C GLY A 640 -15.54 18.26 -12.70
N LEU A 641 -16.38 17.30 -13.09
CA LEU A 641 -17.68 17.60 -13.68
C LEU A 641 -18.67 18.04 -12.61
N ALA A 642 -19.27 19.21 -12.78
CA ALA A 642 -20.31 19.75 -11.87
C ALA A 642 -21.52 18.82 -11.72
N THR A 643 -21.80 18.01 -12.73
CA THR A 643 -22.90 17.03 -12.74
C THR A 643 -22.56 15.69 -12.11
N ASN A 644 -21.31 15.49 -11.68
CA ASN A 644 -20.92 14.25 -11.03
C ASN A 644 -21.32 14.26 -9.55
N HIS A 645 -22.50 13.74 -9.28
CA HIS A 645 -23.04 13.57 -7.93
C HIS A 645 -22.90 12.15 -7.39
N ARG A 646 -22.24 11.25 -8.14
CA ARG A 646 -22.01 9.88 -7.69
C ARG A 646 -20.99 9.82 -6.55
N ARG A 647 -20.99 8.72 -5.82
CA ARG A 647 -19.99 8.45 -4.80
C ARG A 647 -18.57 8.53 -5.37
N THR A 648 -17.65 9.04 -4.59
CA THR A 648 -16.27 9.32 -5.02
C THR A 648 -15.51 8.06 -5.46
N ILE A 649 -15.89 6.89 -4.97
CA ILE A 649 -15.30 5.60 -5.44
C ILE A 649 -15.54 5.37 -6.94
N TYR A 650 -16.56 5.99 -7.53
CA TYR A 650 -16.86 5.98 -8.97
C TYR A 650 -16.28 7.18 -9.71
N GLY A 651 -15.46 7.98 -9.05
CA GLY A 651 -14.69 9.05 -9.67
C GLY A 651 -13.47 8.50 -10.43
N THR A 652 -13.15 9.10 -11.56
CA THR A 652 -12.04 8.67 -12.41
C THR A 652 -10.70 8.84 -11.70
N VAL A 653 -9.97 7.75 -11.52
CA VAL A 653 -8.59 7.70 -11.06
C VAL A 653 -7.67 7.43 -12.25
N LYS A 654 -6.85 8.41 -12.62
CA LYS A 654 -5.83 8.25 -13.66
C LYS A 654 -4.50 7.88 -13.01
N ARG A 655 -3.82 6.86 -13.53
CA ARG A 655 -2.55 6.40 -12.94
C ARG A 655 -1.44 7.45 -12.95
N ARG A 656 -1.38 8.26 -13.99
CA ARG A 656 -0.30 9.25 -14.18
C ARG A 656 -0.69 10.69 -13.83
N GLU A 657 -1.97 10.94 -13.64
CA GLU A 657 -2.48 12.29 -13.44
C GLU A 657 -3.70 12.26 -12.51
N LEU A 658 -3.46 12.39 -11.22
CA LEU A 658 -4.56 12.48 -10.26
C LEU A 658 -5.31 13.80 -10.39
N ASN A 659 -6.64 13.75 -10.26
CA ASN A 659 -7.47 14.92 -10.11
C ASN A 659 -7.03 15.74 -8.88
N ASP A 660 -7.09 17.07 -8.96
CA ASP A 660 -6.64 17.98 -7.90
C ASP A 660 -7.34 17.72 -6.56
N LEU A 661 -8.64 17.40 -6.56
CA LEU A 661 -9.35 17.03 -5.35
C LEU A 661 -8.67 15.86 -4.63
N LEU A 662 -8.37 14.79 -5.36
CA LEU A 662 -7.73 13.61 -4.81
C LEU A 662 -6.31 13.91 -4.34
N ARG A 663 -5.53 14.60 -5.17
CA ARG A 663 -4.13 14.95 -4.88
C ARG A 663 -3.99 15.85 -3.65
N LEU A 664 -4.90 16.80 -3.45
CA LEU A 664 -4.87 17.73 -2.32
C LEU A 664 -5.33 17.11 -1.00
N HIS A 665 -6.11 16.01 -1.04
CA HIS A 665 -6.74 15.44 0.15
C HIS A 665 -6.25 14.02 0.47
N ASP A 666 -4.94 13.82 0.39
CA ASP A 666 -4.23 12.63 0.88
C ASP A 666 -4.66 11.31 0.21
N PHE A 667 -5.16 11.37 -1.04
CA PHE A 667 -5.40 10.16 -1.82
C PHE A 667 -4.05 9.53 -2.21
N PRO A 668 -3.90 8.20 -2.09
CA PRO A 668 -2.62 7.55 -2.38
C PRO A 668 -2.27 7.62 -3.87
N ASP A 669 -0.96 7.61 -4.15
CA ASP A 669 -0.45 7.50 -5.52
C ASP A 669 -0.85 6.12 -6.09
N PRO A 670 -1.59 6.06 -7.22
CA PRO A 670 -2.00 4.80 -7.82
C PRO A 670 -0.87 4.01 -8.50
N ILE A 671 0.38 4.45 -8.38
CA ILE A 671 1.57 3.70 -8.81
C ILE A 671 2.11 2.83 -7.67
N THR A 672 1.92 3.24 -6.40
CA THR A 672 2.51 2.57 -5.25
C THR A 672 1.48 1.80 -4.40
N HIS A 673 1.92 0.67 -3.81
CA HIS A 673 1.15 -0.04 -2.79
C HIS A 673 0.96 0.87 -1.56
N SER A 674 -0.27 1.15 -1.18
CA SER A 674 -0.58 2.02 -0.04
C SER A 674 -1.35 1.26 1.04
N PRO A 675 -0.66 0.80 2.10
CA PRO A 675 -1.30 0.11 3.22
C PRO A 675 -1.96 1.05 4.22
N ASN A 676 -1.66 2.33 4.13
CA ASN A 676 -2.12 3.37 5.05
C ASN A 676 -2.11 4.72 4.36
N ARG A 677 -3.13 5.53 4.61
CA ARG A 677 -3.16 6.94 4.27
C ARG A 677 -2.75 7.74 5.50
N ILE A 678 -1.88 8.72 5.31
CA ILE A 678 -1.45 9.64 6.37
C ILE A 678 -2.24 10.93 6.21
N PRO A 679 -3.24 11.19 7.07
CA PRO A 679 -4.04 12.40 6.96
C PRO A 679 -3.19 13.63 7.28
N THR A 680 -3.26 14.64 6.41
CA THR A 680 -2.59 15.93 6.62
C THR A 680 -3.60 17.04 6.81
N THR A 681 -3.17 18.15 7.39
CA THR A 681 -3.93 19.39 7.45
C THR A 681 -3.06 20.49 6.85
N THR A 682 -3.36 20.88 5.61
CA THR A 682 -2.58 21.86 4.88
C THR A 682 -3.39 23.12 4.57
N PRO A 683 -2.75 24.29 4.41
CA PRO A 683 -3.43 25.50 3.96
C PRO A 683 -4.13 25.34 2.60
N LEU A 684 -3.58 24.50 1.71
CA LEU A 684 -4.17 24.26 0.39
C LEU A 684 -5.51 23.53 0.48
N GLN A 685 -5.68 22.61 1.42
CA GLN A 685 -6.97 21.96 1.67
C GLN A 685 -8.02 22.96 2.16
N GLN A 686 -7.62 23.88 3.04
CA GLN A 686 -8.51 24.95 3.51
C GLN A 686 -8.87 25.91 2.37
N LEU A 687 -7.91 26.32 1.56
CA LEU A 687 -8.15 27.17 0.38
C LEU A 687 -9.07 26.47 -0.64
N TYR A 688 -8.91 25.17 -0.83
CA TYR A 688 -9.81 24.39 -1.67
C TYR A 688 -11.25 24.45 -1.12
N THR A 689 -11.45 24.21 0.17
CA THR A 689 -12.76 24.24 0.81
C THR A 689 -13.42 25.63 0.71
N LEU A 690 -12.62 26.71 0.77
CA LEU A 690 -13.11 28.08 0.66
C LEU A 690 -13.44 28.49 -0.78
N ASN A 691 -12.70 28.00 -1.78
CA ASN A 691 -12.79 28.54 -3.15
C ASN A 691 -13.35 27.54 -4.18
N SER A 692 -13.55 26.26 -3.81
CA SER A 692 -13.98 25.25 -4.76
C SER A 692 -15.44 25.48 -5.21
N PRO A 693 -15.68 25.56 -6.54
CA PRO A 693 -17.06 25.60 -7.07
C PRO A 693 -17.92 24.42 -6.61
N PHE A 694 -17.32 23.24 -6.39
CA PHE A 694 -18.00 22.08 -5.84
C PHE A 694 -18.55 22.37 -4.45
N VAL A 695 -17.73 22.87 -3.53
CA VAL A 695 -18.15 23.17 -2.14
C VAL A 695 -19.24 24.25 -2.11
N HIS A 696 -19.08 25.31 -2.92
CA HIS A 696 -20.08 26.37 -3.07
C HIS A 696 -21.43 25.81 -3.57
N SER A 697 -21.38 24.94 -4.59
CA SER A 697 -22.58 24.28 -5.12
C SER A 697 -23.30 23.41 -4.08
N GLN A 698 -22.53 22.69 -3.23
CA GLN A 698 -23.16 21.89 -2.17
C GLN A 698 -23.70 22.77 -1.03
N ALA A 699 -23.07 23.90 -0.71
CA ALA A 699 -23.60 24.88 0.23
C ALA A 699 -24.92 25.45 -0.25
N ASP A 700 -25.00 25.86 -1.52
CA ASP A 700 -26.24 26.34 -2.15
C ASP A 700 -27.35 25.29 -2.14
N ALA A 701 -27.01 24.04 -2.46
CA ALA A 701 -27.98 22.94 -2.46
C ALA A 701 -28.51 22.65 -1.04
N LEU A 702 -27.64 22.67 -0.04
CA LEU A 702 -28.04 22.55 1.37
C LEU A 702 -28.98 23.64 1.78
N VAL A 703 -28.69 24.91 1.42
CA VAL A 703 -29.57 26.04 1.73
C VAL A 703 -30.95 25.88 1.05
N LYS A 704 -30.97 25.47 -0.22
CA LYS A 704 -32.24 25.19 -0.93
C LYS A 704 -33.03 24.08 -0.24
N ARG A 705 -32.38 23.01 0.18
CA ARG A 705 -32.99 21.91 0.94
C ARG A 705 -33.62 22.40 2.25
N LEU A 706 -32.89 23.19 3.03
CA LEU A 706 -33.36 23.72 4.32
C LEU A 706 -34.55 24.69 4.15
N LYS A 707 -34.45 25.60 3.19
CA LYS A 707 -35.54 26.57 2.89
C LYS A 707 -36.78 25.91 2.31
N ALA A 708 -36.63 24.84 1.54
CA ALA A 708 -37.76 24.07 1.03
C ALA A 708 -38.52 23.34 2.15
N ALA A 709 -37.79 22.81 3.13
CA ALA A 709 -38.37 22.12 4.28
C ALA A 709 -38.97 23.07 5.33
N TYR A 710 -38.39 24.26 5.52
CA TYR A 710 -38.74 25.24 6.56
C TYR A 710 -38.72 26.68 6.00
N PRO A 711 -39.66 27.08 5.15
CA PRO A 711 -39.56 28.31 4.31
C PRO A 711 -39.35 29.62 5.08
N SER A 712 -39.88 29.74 6.31
CA SER A 712 -39.90 31.01 7.08
C SER A 712 -39.35 30.87 8.50
N ASP A 713 -38.71 29.76 8.82
CA ASP A 713 -38.20 29.49 10.18
C ASP A 713 -36.66 29.29 10.18
N GLU A 714 -35.92 30.39 10.20
CA GLU A 714 -34.45 30.38 10.24
C GLU A 714 -33.89 29.60 11.42
N ARG A 715 -34.57 29.66 12.58
CA ARG A 715 -34.15 28.94 13.79
C ARG A 715 -34.19 27.43 13.56
N THR A 716 -35.27 26.94 12.96
CA THR A 716 -35.42 25.53 12.61
C THR A 716 -34.49 25.16 11.47
N GLN A 717 -34.27 26.02 10.46
CA GLN A 717 -33.26 25.78 9.40
C GLN A 717 -31.85 25.57 9.97
N ILE A 718 -31.39 26.40 10.93
CA ILE A 718 -30.10 26.25 11.59
C ILE A 718 -30.07 24.94 12.38
N THR A 719 -31.13 24.62 13.11
CA THR A 719 -31.19 23.39 13.92
C THR A 719 -31.11 22.15 13.03
N GLU A 720 -31.80 22.14 11.91
CA GLU A 720 -31.76 21.04 10.92
C GLU A 720 -30.40 20.95 10.22
N ALA A 721 -29.75 22.08 9.91
CA ALA A 721 -28.39 22.09 9.38
C ALA A 721 -27.42 21.36 10.33
N TYR A 722 -27.49 21.63 11.64
CA TYR A 722 -26.68 20.93 12.64
C TYR A 722 -27.01 19.44 12.74
N ALA A 723 -28.29 19.08 12.65
CA ALA A 723 -28.71 17.69 12.66
C ALA A 723 -28.18 16.92 11.44
N LEU A 724 -28.24 17.52 10.24
CA LEU A 724 -27.73 16.92 9.00
C LEU A 724 -26.20 16.79 8.99
N LEU A 725 -25.49 17.84 9.40
CA LEU A 725 -24.03 17.93 9.28
C LEU A 725 -23.31 17.22 10.42
N PHE A 726 -23.79 17.39 11.65
CA PHE A 726 -23.07 16.97 12.86
C PHE A 726 -23.81 15.87 13.65
N GLY A 727 -25.03 15.55 13.29
CA GLY A 727 -25.82 14.53 13.98
C GLY A 727 -26.29 14.98 15.37
N ARG A 728 -26.42 16.28 15.63
CA ARG A 728 -26.87 16.86 16.91
C ARG A 728 -27.55 18.21 16.72
N LYS A 729 -28.26 18.64 17.72
CA LYS A 729 -28.77 20.02 17.79
C LYS A 729 -27.64 21.02 18.09
N PRO A 730 -27.74 22.28 17.65
CA PRO A 730 -26.85 23.36 18.04
C PRO A 730 -27.01 23.65 19.54
N THR A 731 -25.93 24.11 20.19
CA THR A 731 -26.04 24.71 21.53
C THR A 731 -26.79 26.03 21.45
N ALA A 732 -27.29 26.55 22.59
CA ALA A 732 -27.97 27.85 22.61
C ALA A 732 -27.09 28.99 22.07
N GLU A 733 -25.78 28.92 22.35
CA GLU A 733 -24.78 29.86 21.86
C GLU A 733 -24.57 29.75 20.34
N GLN A 734 -24.41 28.53 19.82
CA GLN A 734 -24.24 28.27 18.39
C GLN A 734 -25.49 28.75 17.60
N LEU A 735 -26.67 28.49 18.12
CA LEU A 735 -27.91 28.95 17.50
C LEU A 735 -27.99 30.47 17.49
N LYS A 736 -27.63 31.13 18.62
CA LYS A 736 -27.60 32.60 18.72
C LYS A 736 -26.59 33.16 17.70
N LEU A 737 -25.36 32.67 17.66
CA LEU A 737 -24.34 33.10 16.70
C LEU A 737 -24.78 32.94 15.25
N GLY A 738 -25.45 31.83 14.90
CA GLY A 738 -25.99 31.60 13.57
C GLY A 738 -27.04 32.60 13.19
N MET A 739 -27.98 32.91 14.09
CA MET A 739 -29.01 33.92 13.88
C MET A 739 -28.42 35.33 13.72
N GLU A 740 -27.48 35.72 14.59
CA GLU A 740 -26.76 37.01 14.50
C GLU A 740 -25.99 37.16 13.19
N PHE A 741 -25.33 36.09 12.75
CA PHE A 741 -24.60 36.07 11.47
C PHE A 741 -25.55 36.33 10.30
N LEU A 742 -26.68 35.65 10.24
CA LEU A 742 -27.65 35.78 9.14
C LEU A 742 -28.38 37.14 9.14
N GLN A 743 -28.52 37.82 10.27
CA GLN A 743 -29.10 39.15 10.41
C GLN A 743 -28.11 40.27 10.08
N THR A 744 -26.81 39.98 10.00
CA THR A 744 -25.77 40.97 9.69
C THR A 744 -25.80 41.30 8.19
N ALA A 745 -25.84 42.58 7.84
CA ALA A 745 -25.90 43.06 6.46
C ALA A 745 -24.68 42.57 5.64
N GLY A 746 -24.98 42.01 4.47
CA GLY A 746 -23.94 41.46 3.58
C GLY A 746 -23.60 39.96 3.79
N ASN A 747 -24.04 39.36 4.89
CA ASN A 747 -23.87 37.92 5.14
C ASN A 747 -25.00 37.11 4.46
N THR A 748 -24.69 35.92 4.02
CA THR A 748 -25.62 35.05 3.31
C THR A 748 -25.73 33.67 3.92
N TRP A 749 -26.87 33.00 3.71
CA TRP A 749 -27.02 31.59 4.05
C TRP A 749 -25.99 30.68 3.38
N GLN A 750 -25.55 30.99 2.16
CA GLN A 750 -24.52 30.25 1.47
C GLN A 750 -23.19 30.28 2.24
N GLN A 751 -22.75 31.47 2.67
CA GLN A 751 -21.54 31.63 3.47
C GLN A 751 -21.66 30.89 4.81
N TYR A 752 -22.81 30.94 5.47
CA TYR A 752 -23.05 30.20 6.70
C TYR A 752 -22.94 28.68 6.49
N ALA A 753 -23.64 28.17 5.45
CA ALA A 753 -23.60 26.76 5.10
C ALA A 753 -22.17 26.30 4.73
N GLN A 754 -21.42 27.12 3.98
CA GLN A 754 -20.03 26.84 3.64
C GLN A 754 -19.15 26.80 4.90
N ALA A 755 -19.34 27.71 5.84
CA ALA A 755 -18.59 27.72 7.11
C ALA A 755 -18.86 26.45 7.93
N LEU A 756 -20.10 25.96 7.96
CA LEU A 756 -20.44 24.70 8.62
C LEU A 756 -19.80 23.50 7.92
N LEU A 757 -19.81 23.43 6.58
CA LEU A 757 -19.16 22.38 5.77
C LEU A 757 -17.62 22.40 5.91
N ALA A 758 -17.03 23.58 6.15
CA ALA A 758 -15.60 23.78 6.37
C ALA A 758 -15.15 23.51 7.82
N SER A 759 -16.09 23.29 8.73
CA SER A 759 -15.77 23.14 10.18
C SER A 759 -15.04 21.84 10.48
N ASN A 760 -14.20 21.86 11.52
CA ASN A 760 -13.53 20.64 12.00
C ASN A 760 -14.53 19.57 12.47
N GLU A 761 -15.69 19.96 12.99
CA GLU A 761 -16.71 19.01 13.41
C GLU A 761 -17.30 18.22 12.22
N PHE A 762 -17.34 18.81 11.02
CA PHE A 762 -17.73 18.09 9.80
C PHE A 762 -16.62 17.15 9.31
N LEU A 763 -15.35 17.56 9.48
CA LEU A 763 -14.18 16.86 8.96
C LEU A 763 -13.71 15.68 9.84
N PHE A 764 -14.08 15.67 11.12
CA PHE A 764 -13.59 14.67 12.08
C PHE A 764 -14.72 13.82 12.64
N ILE A 765 -14.36 12.60 12.99
CA ILE A 765 -15.20 11.64 13.73
C ILE A 765 -14.57 11.45 15.10
N ASP A 766 -15.40 11.63 16.12
CA ASP A 766 -15.02 11.36 17.51
C ASP A 766 -15.17 9.89 17.88
#